data_26f265318483105d6997484ee1c76350
#
_entry.id   26f265318483105d6997484ee1c76350
#
_cell.length_a   1.000
_cell.length_b   1.000
_cell.length_c   1.000
_cell.angle_alpha   90.00
_cell.angle_beta   90.00
_cell.angle_gamma   90.00
#
_symmetry.space_group_name_H-M   'P 1'
#
loop_
_entity.id
_entity.type
_entity.pdbx_description
1 polymer ?
#
loop_
_entity_poly.entity_id
_entity_poly.type
_entity_poly.pdbx_seq_one_letter_code
_entity_poly.pdbx_strand_id
1 'polypeptide(L)'
;MKSKIFLLPSLLLLAVSLKAQSKWTETTKDSHTIIQNNGGQTLGYSPKSGIKIIQVDGLAFKDLNKNGKLDIYEDWRKPVAERAKDLAAKMTVEQMAGLMLYSRHQAIPAQEAGMFTGTYSGKPFSKSGAKSSDLSDQQIAFLTKDNLRHVLMTSVESPTVAATWNNNIQALVEGIGMGIPSNNSSDPRNGANKDTEYNAGSGGAISQWPEELGLAATFDAAITEQFGAIAAKEYRAMGITTALSPQIDLATEPRWNRFVGTFGEDPKLATAMARAYVDGFQTSPKSIKAYEGWGNQSVNAMIKHWPSGGPEEGGRDGHFAYGKFAVYPGNNFETHLKPFTEGAFQLKGATKKASAVMPYYTISYGQDKKYGENVGNGFSKYIITDLLRNQYGYDGVVCTDWLITADEGAKPDVFSGKSWGVEKLSVAERHYKVLMAGVDQFGGNNDINPVLEAYQMGIKEHGEPFMRKRFEQSAVRLLLNIFRVGLFENSYLDPNETKAIVGKPEFMKAGYDAQLKSVVMIKNQNKTLPIAKGKTVYIPKRVTPAGINFFGQPSPEKIEYPVNLELIKKYYTVTEDPAKADFAIVFIKSPISGGYSRADREAGGNGYVPISLQLKDYTAVDARAQSIAAGDPVIDPTITNRSYLNKTSKSNSYPDLNTILETKKAMNGKPVLVTVNISNPMVFAEFEKEVDAIVGEFGVQVEALLDIVSGKTEPSGLLPLQMPLNMSTVEKQMEDVPHDMIPYTDSSGNVYDFGFGLNWKGIIKDARTAKYSVKK
;
A
#
# COMPACT_ATOMS: atom_id res chain seq x y z
N MET A 1 -49.25 -39.76 82.23
CA MET A 1 -48.90 -38.63 81.36
C MET A 1 -47.81 -39.11 80.35
N LYS A 2 -48.18 -39.33 79.11
CA LYS A 2 -47.27 -39.85 78.09
C LYS A 2 -46.81 -38.69 77.20
N SER A 3 -45.52 -38.37 77.25
CA SER A 3 -44.90 -37.36 76.41
C SER A 3 -44.55 -37.96 75.02
N LYS A 4 -45.07 -37.38 73.98
CA LYS A 4 -44.73 -37.75 72.56
C LYS A 4 -43.59 -36.89 72.10
N ILE A 5 -42.46 -37.48 71.73
CA ILE A 5 -41.32 -36.83 71.05
C ILE A 5 -41.60 -36.90 69.56
N PHE A 6 -41.65 -35.72 68.88
CA PHE A 6 -41.71 -35.60 67.44
C PHE A 6 -40.27 -35.53 66.92
N LEU A 7 -39.84 -36.51 66.09
CA LEU A 7 -38.62 -36.41 65.26
C LEU A 7 -38.98 -35.74 63.96
N LEU A 8 -38.32 -34.60 63.62
CA LEU A 8 -38.30 -33.99 62.28
C LEU A 8 -37.18 -34.67 61.48
N PRO A 9 -37.42 -35.11 60.24
CA PRO A 9 -36.36 -35.56 59.39
C PRO A 9 -35.71 -34.33 58.70
N SER A 10 -34.41 -34.11 58.93
CA SER A 10 -33.58 -33.11 58.18
C SER A 10 -33.36 -33.63 56.78
N LEU A 11 -34.00 -33.00 55.80
CA LEU A 11 -33.67 -33.18 54.34
C LEU A 11 -32.35 -32.46 54.02
N LEU A 12 -31.28 -33.21 53.84
CA LEU A 12 -30.02 -32.74 53.26
C LEU A 12 -30.23 -32.56 51.73
N LEU A 13 -30.38 -31.32 51.25
CA LEU A 13 -30.30 -31.03 49.83
C LEU A 13 -28.83 -31.13 49.38
N LEU A 14 -28.44 -32.24 48.76
CA LEU A 14 -27.24 -32.37 48.02
C LEU A 14 -27.40 -31.52 46.71
N ALA A 15 -26.82 -30.35 46.68
CA ALA A 15 -26.64 -29.61 45.41
C ALA A 15 -25.61 -30.36 44.57
N VAL A 16 -26.06 -31.24 43.70
CA VAL A 16 -25.23 -31.82 42.64
C VAL A 16 -24.99 -30.71 41.59
N SER A 17 -23.82 -30.10 41.65
CA SER A 17 -23.34 -29.24 40.59
C SER A 17 -23.13 -30.09 39.32
N LEU A 18 -24.13 -30.20 38.48
CA LEU A 18 -23.96 -30.73 37.12
C LEU A 18 -22.96 -29.82 36.39
N LYS A 19 -21.68 -30.20 36.39
CA LYS A 19 -20.72 -29.61 35.43
C LYS A 19 -21.23 -29.94 34.04
N ALA A 20 -21.59 -28.93 33.25
CA ALA A 20 -21.98 -29.13 31.88
C ALA A 20 -20.85 -29.91 31.15
N GLN A 21 -21.22 -30.95 30.43
CA GLN A 21 -20.27 -31.78 29.69
C GLN A 21 -19.53 -30.88 28.73
N SER A 22 -18.20 -31.01 28.63
CA SER A 22 -17.36 -30.24 27.73
C SER A 22 -17.76 -30.49 26.28
N LYS A 23 -18.03 -29.43 25.53
CA LYS A 23 -18.34 -29.44 24.09
C LYS A 23 -17.15 -28.95 23.26
N TRP A 24 -15.95 -29.06 23.74
CA TRP A 24 -14.74 -28.66 23.06
C TRP A 24 -13.61 -29.68 23.25
N THR A 25 -12.66 -29.63 22.32
CA THR A 25 -11.41 -30.40 22.37
C THR A 25 -10.23 -29.48 22.31
N GLU A 26 -9.09 -29.93 22.82
CA GLU A 26 -7.84 -29.18 22.88
C GLU A 26 -6.73 -29.97 22.19
N THR A 27 -5.92 -29.29 21.40
CA THR A 27 -4.75 -29.85 20.71
C THR A 27 -3.56 -28.91 20.87
N THR A 28 -2.51 -29.37 21.50
CA THR A 28 -1.26 -28.60 21.64
C THR A 28 -0.41 -28.72 20.38
N LYS A 29 0.05 -27.61 19.86
CA LYS A 29 1.06 -27.43 18.81
C LYS A 29 2.37 -26.97 19.46
N ASP A 30 3.46 -26.88 18.69
CA ASP A 30 4.78 -26.51 19.22
C ASP A 30 4.81 -25.15 19.93
N SER A 31 4.09 -24.14 19.42
CA SER A 31 4.11 -22.77 19.93
C SER A 31 2.82 -22.32 20.62
N HIS A 32 1.70 -23.01 20.40
CA HIS A 32 0.37 -22.61 20.87
C HIS A 32 -0.56 -23.81 21.00
N THR A 33 -1.69 -23.57 21.61
CA THR A 33 -2.75 -24.57 21.79
C THR A 33 -3.99 -24.14 21.02
N ILE A 34 -4.63 -25.07 20.33
CA ILE A 34 -5.88 -24.88 19.58
C ILE A 34 -7.02 -25.56 20.34
N ILE A 35 -8.11 -24.83 20.55
CA ILE A 35 -9.37 -25.34 21.06
C ILE A 35 -10.43 -25.30 19.97
N GLN A 36 -11.09 -26.42 19.74
CA GLN A 36 -12.21 -26.51 18.82
C GLN A 36 -13.52 -26.65 19.62
N ASN A 37 -14.34 -25.62 19.61
CA ASN A 37 -15.69 -25.64 20.16
C ASN A 37 -16.65 -26.31 19.18
N ASN A 38 -17.39 -27.31 19.65
CA ASN A 38 -18.43 -27.96 18.84
C ASN A 38 -19.60 -26.99 18.63
N GLY A 39 -19.77 -26.54 17.39
CA GLY A 39 -20.75 -25.52 17.02
C GLY A 39 -20.36 -24.08 17.39
N GLY A 40 -19.07 -23.82 17.67
CA GLY A 40 -18.54 -22.50 18.02
C GLY A 40 -17.23 -22.15 17.35
N GLN A 41 -16.56 -21.12 17.85
CA GLN A 41 -15.30 -20.63 17.33
C GLN A 41 -14.13 -21.54 17.68
N THR A 42 -13.17 -21.65 16.77
CA THR A 42 -11.84 -22.19 17.07
C THR A 42 -11.03 -21.12 17.80
N LEU A 43 -10.47 -21.47 18.96
CA LEU A 43 -9.64 -20.57 19.74
C LEU A 43 -8.17 -21.01 19.66
N GLY A 44 -7.27 -20.03 19.63
CA GLY A 44 -5.83 -20.25 19.75
C GLY A 44 -5.29 -19.44 20.92
N TYR A 45 -4.40 -20.03 21.71
CA TYR A 45 -3.73 -19.34 22.80
C TYR A 45 -2.32 -19.89 23.03
N SER A 46 -1.45 -19.07 23.62
CA SER A 46 -0.12 -19.53 24.05
C SER A 46 -0.13 -19.94 25.52
N PRO A 47 0.35 -21.14 25.87
CA PRO A 47 0.57 -21.48 27.30
C PRO A 47 1.50 -20.49 28.03
N LYS A 48 2.38 -19.79 27.27
CA LYS A 48 3.30 -18.78 27.84
C LYS A 48 2.60 -17.49 28.23
N SER A 49 1.41 -17.19 27.69
CA SER A 49 0.66 -15.97 27.99
C SER A 49 0.09 -15.94 29.42
N GLY A 50 -0.07 -17.13 30.02
CA GLY A 50 -0.65 -17.29 31.36
C GLY A 50 -2.15 -17.02 31.43
N ILE A 51 -2.86 -16.88 30.28
CA ILE A 51 -4.33 -16.85 30.27
C ILE A 51 -4.90 -18.20 30.63
N LYS A 52 -6.17 -18.20 31.03
CA LYS A 52 -6.92 -19.43 31.35
C LYS A 52 -8.08 -19.61 30.40
N ILE A 53 -8.57 -20.82 30.30
CA ILE A 53 -9.80 -21.14 29.58
C ILE A 53 -10.96 -21.22 30.56
N ILE A 54 -12.00 -20.45 30.29
CA ILE A 54 -13.27 -20.48 31.06
C ILE A 54 -14.25 -21.33 30.26
N GLN A 55 -14.99 -22.20 30.99
CA GLN A 55 -16.08 -22.98 30.42
C GLN A 55 -17.43 -22.39 30.81
N VAL A 56 -18.25 -22.03 29.83
CA VAL A 56 -19.62 -21.56 30.00
C VAL A 56 -20.53 -22.32 29.03
N ASP A 57 -21.63 -22.89 29.50
CA ASP A 57 -22.59 -23.71 28.71
C ASP A 57 -21.94 -24.89 27.97
N GLY A 58 -20.82 -25.37 28.49
CA GLY A 58 -20.02 -26.44 27.89
C GLY A 58 -19.02 -25.96 26.80
N LEU A 59 -18.99 -24.67 26.45
CA LEU A 59 -18.10 -24.07 25.48
C LEU A 59 -16.90 -23.38 26.14
N ALA A 60 -15.78 -23.32 25.44
CA ALA A 60 -14.54 -22.70 25.89
C ALA A 60 -14.43 -21.23 25.48
N PHE A 61 -13.90 -20.42 26.37
CA PHE A 61 -13.60 -18.98 26.18
C PHE A 61 -12.23 -18.65 26.77
N LYS A 62 -11.56 -17.64 26.25
CA LYS A 62 -10.27 -17.14 26.78
C LYS A 62 -10.52 -16.10 27.87
N ASP A 63 -9.94 -16.29 29.06
CA ASP A 63 -9.88 -15.30 30.13
C ASP A 63 -8.67 -14.39 29.89
N LEU A 64 -8.83 -13.39 28.99
CA LEU A 64 -7.74 -12.56 28.48
C LEU A 64 -7.23 -11.57 29.52
N ASN A 65 -8.11 -11.04 30.38
CA ASN A 65 -7.73 -10.12 31.46
C ASN A 65 -7.44 -10.83 32.78
N LYS A 66 -7.52 -12.16 32.82
CA LYS A 66 -7.18 -13.02 33.95
C LYS A 66 -8.01 -12.74 35.23
N ASN A 67 -9.26 -12.29 35.06
CA ASN A 67 -10.14 -11.96 36.18
C ASN A 67 -11.01 -13.15 36.63
N GLY A 68 -10.97 -14.30 35.93
CA GLY A 68 -11.72 -15.52 36.22
C GLY A 68 -13.20 -15.44 35.84
N LYS A 69 -13.64 -14.45 35.06
CA LYS A 69 -15.02 -14.25 34.63
C LYS A 69 -15.05 -14.10 33.11
N LEU A 70 -16.16 -14.50 32.52
CA LEU A 70 -16.37 -14.26 31.09
C LEU A 70 -16.89 -12.82 30.87
N ASP A 71 -16.05 -11.93 30.41
CA ASP A 71 -16.43 -10.59 30.02
C ASP A 71 -17.11 -10.54 28.64
N ILE A 72 -17.85 -9.46 28.34
CA ILE A 72 -18.54 -9.31 27.04
C ILE A 72 -17.55 -9.37 25.88
N TYR A 73 -16.38 -8.74 26.02
CA TYR A 73 -15.39 -8.72 24.94
C TYR A 73 -14.73 -10.08 24.66
N GLU A 74 -14.73 -11.00 25.64
CA GLU A 74 -14.20 -12.35 25.54
C GLU A 74 -15.23 -13.35 24.98
N ASP A 75 -16.52 -13.01 25.10
CA ASP A 75 -17.62 -13.85 24.63
C ASP A 75 -17.78 -13.74 23.10
N TRP A 76 -17.16 -14.65 22.38
CA TRP A 76 -17.21 -14.71 20.92
C TRP A 76 -18.62 -14.93 20.32
N ARG A 77 -19.62 -15.21 21.12
CA ARG A 77 -21.04 -15.28 20.72
C ARG A 77 -21.68 -13.90 20.57
N LYS A 78 -21.07 -12.86 21.17
CA LYS A 78 -21.57 -11.48 21.15
C LYS A 78 -21.20 -10.79 19.84
N PRO A 79 -22.01 -9.83 19.39
CA PRO A 79 -21.68 -8.99 18.25
C PRO A 79 -20.34 -8.25 18.44
N VAL A 80 -19.52 -8.17 17.38
CA VAL A 80 -18.19 -7.53 17.47
C VAL A 80 -18.26 -6.08 17.93
N ALA A 81 -19.33 -5.35 17.61
CA ALA A 81 -19.51 -3.96 18.04
C ALA A 81 -19.75 -3.84 19.56
N GLU A 82 -20.44 -4.79 20.18
CA GLU A 82 -20.64 -4.83 21.64
C GLU A 82 -19.32 -5.18 22.32
N ARG A 83 -18.58 -6.15 21.79
CA ARG A 83 -17.28 -6.56 22.29
C ARG A 83 -16.25 -5.43 22.26
N ALA A 84 -16.18 -4.70 21.14
CA ALA A 84 -15.26 -3.57 21.01
C ALA A 84 -15.59 -2.44 21.99
N LYS A 85 -16.87 -2.12 22.21
CA LYS A 85 -17.30 -1.10 23.18
C LYS A 85 -17.00 -1.52 24.61
N ASP A 86 -17.27 -2.77 24.98
CA ASP A 86 -16.99 -3.29 26.32
C ASP A 86 -15.48 -3.24 26.63
N LEU A 87 -14.64 -3.66 25.67
CA LEU A 87 -13.20 -3.63 25.84
C LEU A 87 -12.68 -2.18 25.96
N ALA A 88 -13.10 -1.28 25.06
CA ALA A 88 -12.67 0.12 25.10
C ALA A 88 -13.02 0.80 26.43
N ALA A 89 -14.19 0.52 27.01
CA ALA A 89 -14.61 1.06 28.31
C ALA A 89 -13.74 0.56 29.48
N LYS A 90 -13.14 -0.64 29.35
CA LYS A 90 -12.27 -1.26 30.37
C LYS A 90 -10.80 -0.85 30.24
N MET A 91 -10.37 -0.34 29.07
CA MET A 91 -8.98 0.05 28.82
C MET A 91 -8.59 1.28 29.62
N THR A 92 -7.32 1.35 30.05
CA THR A 92 -6.72 2.59 30.57
C THR A 92 -6.44 3.58 29.43
N VAL A 93 -6.15 4.84 29.75
CA VAL A 93 -5.78 5.87 28.74
C VAL A 93 -4.49 5.46 28.02
N GLU A 94 -3.51 4.90 28.75
CA GLU A 94 -2.24 4.42 28.19
C GLU A 94 -2.47 3.24 27.21
N GLN A 95 -3.37 2.32 27.54
CA GLN A 95 -3.70 1.22 26.63
C GLN A 95 -4.38 1.72 25.36
N MET A 96 -5.29 2.71 25.46
CA MET A 96 -5.91 3.34 24.29
C MET A 96 -4.91 4.14 23.47
N ALA A 97 -4.05 4.93 24.14
CA ALA A 97 -2.98 5.68 23.47
C ALA A 97 -2.04 4.74 22.70
N GLY A 98 -1.63 3.62 23.31
CA GLY A 98 -0.79 2.61 22.66
C GLY A 98 -1.48 1.93 21.49
N LEU A 99 -2.80 1.65 21.58
CA LEU A 99 -3.59 1.13 20.45
C LEU A 99 -3.66 2.12 19.29
N MET A 100 -3.58 3.43 19.54
CA MET A 100 -3.56 4.48 18.53
C MET A 100 -2.19 4.62 17.84
N LEU A 101 -1.14 3.98 18.33
CA LEU A 101 0.16 3.95 17.67
C LEU A 101 0.18 2.94 16.51
N TYR A 102 0.94 3.27 15.47
CA TYR A 102 1.30 2.34 14.40
C TYR A 102 2.80 2.35 14.21
N SER A 103 3.44 1.19 14.21
CA SER A 103 4.89 1.11 14.22
C SER A 103 5.53 1.76 12.98
N ARG A 104 6.78 2.17 13.13
CA ARG A 104 7.68 2.35 11.99
C ARG A 104 7.86 1.02 11.27
N HIS A 105 8.40 1.08 10.06
CA HIS A 105 8.73 -0.10 9.26
C HIS A 105 9.61 -1.09 10.02
N GLN A 106 9.28 -2.39 9.97
CA GLN A 106 10.01 -3.46 10.63
C GLN A 106 10.62 -4.42 9.62
N ALA A 107 11.90 -4.78 9.81
CA ALA A 107 12.53 -5.91 9.14
C ALA A 107 12.57 -7.14 10.07
N ILE A 108 12.41 -8.33 9.51
CA ILE A 108 12.37 -9.61 10.23
C ILE A 108 13.29 -10.62 9.53
N PRO A 109 14.50 -10.88 10.11
CA PRO A 109 15.07 -10.25 11.31
C PRO A 109 15.42 -8.76 11.08
N ALA A 110 15.56 -8.00 12.17
CA ALA A 110 15.96 -6.60 12.13
C ALA A 110 17.33 -6.43 11.46
N GLN A 111 17.51 -5.34 10.72
CA GLN A 111 18.77 -5.01 10.07
C GLN A 111 19.81 -4.49 11.07
N GLU A 112 21.07 -4.61 10.73
CA GLU A 112 22.17 -4.16 11.59
C GLU A 112 22.50 -2.68 11.41
N ALA A 113 22.09 -2.10 10.28
CA ALA A 113 22.29 -0.68 9.96
C ALA A 113 21.13 -0.17 9.11
N GLY A 114 20.96 1.16 9.07
CA GLY A 114 19.93 1.81 8.26
C GLY A 114 18.61 2.00 8.99
N MET A 115 17.53 2.17 8.22
CA MET A 115 16.21 2.57 8.72
C MET A 115 15.53 1.48 9.58
N PHE A 116 15.84 0.22 9.34
CA PHE A 116 15.19 -0.94 9.97
C PHE A 116 16.10 -1.64 11.00
N THR A 117 17.01 -0.86 11.62
CA THR A 117 17.97 -1.36 12.59
C THR A 117 17.29 -1.83 13.86
N GLY A 118 17.77 -2.96 14.39
CA GLY A 118 17.35 -3.49 15.70
C GLY A 118 18.42 -4.38 16.32
N THR A 119 18.24 -4.67 17.61
CA THR A 119 19.15 -5.49 18.40
C THR A 119 18.41 -6.65 19.06
N TYR A 120 19.17 -7.65 19.52
CA TYR A 120 18.69 -8.83 20.22
C TYR A 120 19.58 -9.02 21.46
N SER A 121 19.02 -8.79 22.64
CA SER A 121 19.77 -8.73 23.90
C SER A 121 20.99 -7.75 23.81
N GLY A 122 20.74 -6.57 23.22
CA GLY A 122 21.73 -5.51 23.02
C GLY A 122 22.77 -5.75 21.93
N LYS A 123 22.65 -6.82 21.13
CA LYS A 123 23.60 -7.19 20.07
C LYS A 123 22.96 -7.14 18.69
N PRO A 124 23.72 -6.84 17.61
CA PRO A 124 23.28 -7.03 16.23
C PRO A 124 22.87 -8.49 15.97
N PHE A 125 21.96 -8.72 15.04
CA PHE A 125 21.41 -10.05 14.73
C PHE A 125 22.52 -11.12 14.51
N SER A 126 23.52 -10.82 13.66
CA SER A 126 24.61 -11.76 13.35
C SER A 126 25.47 -12.19 14.55
N LYS A 127 25.43 -11.42 15.64
CA LYS A 127 26.25 -11.67 16.85
C LYS A 127 25.42 -12.08 18.07
N SER A 128 24.10 -12.15 17.93
CA SER A 128 23.17 -12.37 19.06
C SER A 128 22.90 -13.84 19.35
N GLY A 129 23.01 -14.70 18.33
CA GLY A 129 22.52 -16.08 18.38
C GLY A 129 21.00 -16.21 18.31
N ALA A 130 20.28 -15.12 18.06
CA ALA A 130 18.82 -15.12 17.88
C ALA A 130 18.41 -15.84 16.59
N LYS A 131 17.20 -16.38 16.57
CA LYS A 131 16.57 -16.91 15.36
C LYS A 131 15.96 -15.77 14.56
N SER A 132 15.86 -15.92 13.24
CA SER A 132 15.25 -14.90 12.36
C SER A 132 13.86 -14.47 12.78
N SER A 133 13.10 -15.36 13.44
CA SER A 133 11.74 -15.12 13.94
C SER A 133 11.66 -14.57 15.36
N ASP A 134 12.78 -14.36 16.07
CA ASP A 134 12.76 -13.78 17.40
C ASP A 134 12.41 -12.29 17.34
N LEU A 135 11.80 -11.77 18.42
CA LEU A 135 11.48 -10.36 18.53
C LEU A 135 12.73 -9.56 18.87
N SER A 136 12.94 -8.43 18.21
CA SER A 136 14.03 -7.51 18.58
C SER A 136 13.73 -6.77 19.89
N ASP A 137 14.78 -6.23 20.52
CA ASP A 137 14.64 -5.45 21.75
C ASP A 137 13.67 -4.27 21.57
N GLN A 138 13.72 -3.62 20.39
CA GLN A 138 12.85 -2.50 20.04
C GLN A 138 11.39 -2.96 19.91
N GLN A 139 11.14 -4.12 19.27
CA GLN A 139 9.80 -4.70 19.16
C GLN A 139 9.23 -5.05 20.54
N ILE A 140 10.02 -5.68 21.40
CA ILE A 140 9.60 -5.97 22.77
C ILE A 140 9.28 -4.65 23.50
N ALA A 141 10.12 -3.63 23.37
CA ALA A 141 9.91 -2.35 24.04
C ALA A 141 8.59 -1.68 23.64
N PHE A 142 8.31 -1.47 22.36
CA PHE A 142 7.09 -0.78 21.96
C PHE A 142 5.82 -1.62 22.23
N LEU A 143 5.90 -2.95 22.19
CA LEU A 143 4.76 -3.81 22.53
C LEU A 143 4.43 -3.79 24.03
N THR A 144 5.45 -3.72 24.89
CA THR A 144 5.27 -3.84 26.35
C THR A 144 5.17 -2.49 27.05
N LYS A 145 6.03 -1.51 26.69
CA LYS A 145 6.07 -0.19 27.35
C LYS A 145 5.06 0.77 26.75
N ASP A 146 4.95 0.78 25.41
CA ASP A 146 4.09 1.72 24.69
C ASP A 146 2.70 1.13 24.35
N ASN A 147 2.41 -0.11 24.74
CA ASN A 147 1.15 -0.82 24.46
C ASN A 147 0.76 -0.83 22.95
N LEU A 148 1.73 -0.71 22.03
CA LEU A 148 1.48 -0.71 20.59
C LEU A 148 0.94 -2.08 20.14
N ARG A 149 -0.05 -2.08 19.24
CA ARG A 149 -0.69 -3.30 18.70
C ARG A 149 -0.77 -3.35 17.19
N HIS A 150 -0.35 -2.31 16.49
CA HIS A 150 -0.34 -2.27 15.01
C HIS A 150 1.11 -2.24 14.52
N VAL A 151 1.57 -3.33 13.89
CA VAL A 151 2.97 -3.52 13.52
C VAL A 151 3.10 -3.64 12.01
N LEU A 152 3.90 -2.76 11.39
CA LEU A 152 4.18 -2.76 9.95
C LEU A 152 5.36 -3.68 9.64
N MET A 153 5.09 -4.85 9.07
CA MET A 153 6.08 -5.79 8.57
C MET A 153 6.49 -5.42 7.13
N THR A 154 7.64 -4.79 6.97
CA THR A 154 8.15 -4.34 5.67
C THR A 154 8.93 -5.44 4.96
N SER A 155 9.99 -5.95 5.58
CA SER A 155 10.74 -7.06 5.02
C SER A 155 10.72 -8.29 5.92
N VAL A 156 10.74 -9.47 5.31
CA VAL A 156 10.77 -10.74 6.04
C VAL A 156 11.58 -11.75 5.22
N GLU A 157 12.37 -12.56 5.92
CA GLU A 157 13.27 -13.53 5.30
C GLU A 157 12.53 -14.61 4.50
N SER A 158 11.41 -15.10 5.04
CA SER A 158 10.57 -16.11 4.38
C SER A 158 9.16 -16.14 4.97
N PRO A 159 8.18 -16.76 4.29
CA PRO A 159 6.83 -16.93 4.82
C PRO A 159 6.78 -17.69 6.16
N THR A 160 7.60 -18.70 6.33
CA THR A 160 7.66 -19.49 7.58
C THR A 160 8.25 -18.70 8.74
N VAL A 161 9.22 -17.83 8.45
CA VAL A 161 9.75 -16.87 9.44
C VAL A 161 8.65 -15.87 9.83
N ALA A 162 7.87 -15.36 8.88
CA ALA A 162 6.75 -14.47 9.17
C ALA A 162 5.73 -15.11 10.12
N ALA A 163 5.31 -16.35 9.84
CA ALA A 163 4.34 -17.07 10.66
C ALA A 163 4.88 -17.35 12.09
N THR A 164 6.14 -17.72 12.22
CA THR A 164 6.77 -17.99 13.51
C THR A 164 6.94 -16.69 14.31
N TRP A 165 7.36 -15.61 13.65
CA TRP A 165 7.45 -14.29 14.27
C TRP A 165 6.07 -13.79 14.72
N ASN A 166 5.02 -13.97 13.89
CA ASN A 166 3.66 -13.68 14.29
C ASN A 166 3.28 -14.42 15.58
N ASN A 167 3.58 -15.72 15.69
CA ASN A 167 3.26 -16.48 16.88
C ASN A 167 4.02 -15.95 18.11
N ASN A 168 5.26 -15.52 17.96
CA ASN A 168 6.05 -14.94 19.04
C ASN A 168 5.47 -13.60 19.53
N ILE A 169 5.06 -12.70 18.61
CA ILE A 169 4.44 -11.43 18.99
C ILE A 169 3.08 -11.64 19.65
N GLN A 170 2.25 -12.54 19.10
CA GLN A 170 0.94 -12.86 19.68
C GLN A 170 1.05 -13.46 21.08
N ALA A 171 2.00 -14.37 21.30
CA ALA A 171 2.24 -14.97 22.62
C ALA A 171 2.66 -13.92 23.67
N LEU A 172 3.43 -12.90 23.25
CA LEU A 172 3.83 -11.80 24.14
C LEU A 172 2.62 -10.92 24.48
N VAL A 173 1.89 -10.43 23.48
CA VAL A 173 0.81 -9.45 23.72
C VAL A 173 -0.42 -10.05 24.34
N GLU A 174 -0.72 -11.34 24.12
CA GLU A 174 -1.81 -12.07 24.78
C GLU A 174 -1.63 -12.11 26.30
N GLY A 175 -0.38 -12.11 26.78
CA GLY A 175 -0.04 -12.10 28.19
C GLY A 175 -0.15 -10.74 28.88
N ILE A 176 -0.37 -9.64 28.15
CA ILE A 176 -0.27 -8.25 28.62
C ILE A 176 -1.66 -7.59 28.71
N GLY A 177 -1.97 -7.02 29.87
CA GLY A 177 -3.15 -6.18 30.09
C GLY A 177 -4.46 -6.90 29.75
N MET A 178 -5.16 -6.42 28.72
CA MET A 178 -6.45 -6.97 28.26
C MET A 178 -6.29 -8.07 27.19
N GLY A 179 -5.09 -8.55 26.91
CA GLY A 179 -4.80 -9.59 25.93
C GLY A 179 -5.14 -9.20 24.49
N ILE A 180 -5.01 -7.92 24.14
CA ILE A 180 -5.31 -7.40 22.80
C ILE A 180 -4.29 -7.93 21.79
N PRO A 181 -4.72 -8.67 20.73
CA PRO A 181 -3.82 -9.23 19.72
C PRO A 181 -3.11 -8.14 18.89
N SER A 182 -1.91 -8.46 18.40
CA SER A 182 -1.22 -7.63 17.41
C SER A 182 -1.92 -7.73 16.06
N ASN A 183 -2.21 -6.60 15.45
CA ASN A 183 -2.71 -6.46 14.09
C ASN A 183 -1.54 -6.11 13.17
N ASN A 184 -0.90 -7.13 12.61
CA ASN A 184 0.25 -6.94 11.73
C ASN A 184 -0.20 -6.52 10.33
N SER A 185 0.59 -5.68 9.69
CA SER A 185 0.28 -5.10 8.40
C SER A 185 1.44 -5.17 7.42
N SER A 186 1.17 -4.82 6.19
CA SER A 186 2.16 -4.72 5.12
C SER A 186 1.71 -3.75 4.03
N ASP A 187 2.68 -3.08 3.42
CA ASP A 187 2.52 -2.53 2.07
C ASP A 187 2.34 -3.65 1.04
N PRO A 188 1.94 -3.35 -0.23
CA PRO A 188 1.77 -4.36 -1.27
C PRO A 188 3.02 -5.25 -1.45
N ARG A 189 2.84 -6.56 -1.57
CA ARG A 189 3.92 -7.57 -1.62
C ARG A 189 3.93 -8.41 -2.89
N ASN A 190 2.87 -8.37 -3.66
CA ASN A 190 2.63 -9.30 -4.76
C ASN A 190 3.16 -8.81 -6.10
N GLY A 191 3.85 -7.66 -6.17
CA GLY A 191 4.45 -7.15 -7.40
C GLY A 191 5.57 -8.05 -7.92
N ALA A 192 5.63 -8.26 -9.22
CA ALA A 192 6.74 -8.95 -9.88
C ALA A 192 8.00 -8.09 -9.95
N ASN A 193 7.85 -6.77 -9.94
CA ASN A 193 8.94 -5.81 -9.91
C ASN A 193 9.42 -5.58 -8.47
N LYS A 194 10.73 -5.74 -8.25
CA LYS A 194 11.36 -5.56 -6.93
C LYS A 194 11.76 -4.11 -6.63
N ASP A 195 11.60 -3.22 -7.61
CA ASP A 195 12.05 -1.83 -7.53
C ASP A 195 10.95 -0.88 -7.01
N THR A 196 9.76 -1.40 -6.66
CA THR A 196 8.67 -0.60 -6.12
C THR A 196 8.84 -0.33 -4.64
N GLU A 197 8.21 0.75 -4.18
CA GLU A 197 8.27 1.21 -2.79
C GLU A 197 7.95 0.07 -1.80
N TYR A 198 8.90 -0.26 -0.94
CA TYR A 198 8.78 -1.26 0.14
C TYR A 198 8.38 -2.69 -0.30
N ASN A 199 8.45 -3.03 -1.57
CA ASN A 199 8.13 -4.39 -2.03
C ASN A 199 9.27 -5.35 -1.75
N ALA A 200 9.29 -5.93 -0.57
CA ALA A 200 10.26 -6.96 -0.19
C ALA A 200 9.79 -8.40 -0.47
N GLY A 201 8.65 -8.57 -1.16
CA GLY A 201 8.17 -9.81 -1.79
C GLY A 201 8.33 -11.12 -1.02
N SER A 202 8.44 -11.11 0.31
CA SER A 202 8.59 -12.32 1.15
C SER A 202 9.61 -13.33 0.60
N GLY A 203 10.76 -12.84 0.11
CA GLY A 203 11.78 -13.68 -0.53
C GLY A 203 11.42 -14.20 -1.92
N GLY A 204 10.37 -13.66 -2.56
CA GLY A 204 9.88 -14.11 -3.87
C GLY A 204 8.97 -15.33 -3.81
N ALA A 205 8.59 -15.79 -2.63
CA ALA A 205 7.75 -16.98 -2.46
C ALA A 205 6.25 -16.72 -2.64
N ILE A 206 5.81 -15.44 -2.56
CA ILE A 206 4.42 -15.03 -2.73
C ILE A 206 4.02 -14.99 -4.22
N SER A 207 2.73 -15.11 -4.53
CA SER A 207 2.25 -14.99 -5.91
C SER A 207 2.59 -13.60 -6.50
N GLN A 208 2.98 -13.58 -7.77
CA GLN A 208 3.47 -12.39 -8.46
C GLN A 208 2.42 -11.90 -9.46
N TRP A 209 2.07 -10.62 -9.34
CA TRP A 209 1.06 -9.93 -10.14
C TRP A 209 1.65 -8.69 -10.78
N PRO A 210 1.02 -8.11 -11.82
CA PRO A 210 1.43 -6.80 -12.30
C PRO A 210 1.17 -5.74 -11.21
N GLU A 211 1.84 -4.60 -11.30
CA GLU A 211 1.56 -3.44 -10.45
C GLU A 211 0.10 -2.98 -10.59
N GLU A 212 -0.39 -2.11 -9.70
CA GLU A 212 -1.76 -1.62 -9.73
C GLU A 212 -2.13 -1.00 -11.09
N LEU A 213 -1.21 -0.25 -11.70
CA LEU A 213 -1.39 0.29 -13.05
C LEU A 213 -1.53 -0.82 -14.10
N GLY A 214 -0.84 -1.94 -13.92
CA GLY A 214 -0.98 -3.12 -14.77
C GLY A 214 -2.29 -3.88 -14.53
N LEU A 215 -2.80 -3.94 -13.31
CA LEU A 215 -4.16 -4.42 -13.04
C LEU A 215 -5.18 -3.54 -13.77
N ALA A 216 -5.01 -2.21 -13.76
CA ALA A 216 -5.85 -1.29 -14.51
C ALA A 216 -5.74 -1.51 -16.03
N ALA A 217 -4.55 -1.81 -16.57
CA ALA A 217 -4.33 -2.11 -17.98
C ALA A 217 -5.09 -3.36 -18.47
N THR A 218 -5.55 -4.22 -17.59
CA THR A 218 -6.48 -5.31 -17.96
C THR A 218 -7.89 -4.81 -18.31
N PHE A 219 -8.30 -3.64 -17.83
CA PHE A 219 -9.65 -3.09 -17.90
C PHE A 219 -10.72 -4.07 -17.37
N ASP A 220 -10.34 -4.98 -16.49
CA ASP A 220 -11.21 -6.03 -15.93
C ASP A 220 -11.15 -6.06 -14.40
N ALA A 221 -12.12 -5.44 -13.75
CA ALA A 221 -12.22 -5.39 -12.30
C ALA A 221 -12.34 -6.78 -11.63
N ALA A 222 -12.79 -7.83 -12.36
CA ALA A 222 -12.84 -9.18 -11.80
C ALA A 222 -11.44 -9.77 -11.56
N ILE A 223 -10.46 -9.40 -12.38
CA ILE A 223 -9.06 -9.78 -12.16
C ILE A 223 -8.53 -9.12 -10.90
N THR A 224 -8.85 -7.85 -10.68
CA THR A 224 -8.46 -7.11 -9.47
C THR A 224 -9.12 -7.67 -8.21
N GLU A 225 -10.39 -8.10 -8.27
CA GLU A 225 -11.07 -8.79 -7.17
C GLU A 225 -10.43 -10.15 -6.88
N GLN A 226 -10.08 -10.92 -7.92
CA GLN A 226 -9.36 -12.19 -7.78
C GLN A 226 -7.98 -11.99 -7.15
N PHE A 227 -7.24 -10.94 -7.57
CA PHE A 227 -5.99 -10.55 -6.93
C PHE A 227 -6.17 -10.34 -5.44
N GLY A 228 -7.11 -9.48 -5.03
CA GLY A 228 -7.39 -9.19 -3.62
C GLY A 228 -7.72 -10.45 -2.82
N ALA A 229 -8.55 -11.34 -3.37
CA ALA A 229 -8.94 -12.59 -2.73
C ALA A 229 -7.79 -13.60 -2.56
N ILE A 230 -6.82 -13.61 -3.49
CA ILE A 230 -5.62 -14.47 -3.40
C ILE A 230 -4.62 -13.84 -2.43
N ALA A 231 -4.30 -12.56 -2.60
CA ALA A 231 -3.38 -11.83 -1.74
C ALA A 231 -3.81 -11.88 -0.25
N ALA A 232 -5.11 -11.74 0.02
CA ALA A 232 -5.65 -11.87 1.38
C ALA A 232 -5.34 -13.24 2.01
N LYS A 233 -5.44 -14.33 1.26
CA LYS A 233 -5.12 -15.68 1.77
C LYS A 233 -3.63 -15.82 2.09
N GLU A 234 -2.76 -15.30 1.21
CA GLU A 234 -1.32 -15.33 1.42
C GLU A 234 -0.90 -14.43 2.58
N TYR A 235 -1.49 -13.24 2.70
CA TYR A 235 -1.28 -12.31 3.82
C TYR A 235 -1.69 -12.97 5.14
N ARG A 236 -2.89 -13.54 5.22
CA ARG A 236 -3.36 -14.24 6.42
C ARG A 236 -2.44 -15.39 6.82
N ALA A 237 -1.93 -16.15 5.85
CA ALA A 237 -1.00 -17.23 6.11
C ALA A 237 0.35 -16.75 6.68
N MET A 238 0.73 -15.49 6.44
CA MET A 238 1.94 -14.85 7.00
C MET A 238 1.67 -14.05 8.28
N GLY A 239 0.42 -14.02 8.79
CA GLY A 239 0.03 -13.24 9.96
C GLY A 239 -0.27 -11.77 9.69
N ILE A 240 -0.39 -11.38 8.42
CA ILE A 240 -0.77 -10.02 8.01
C ILE A 240 -2.30 -9.94 7.99
N THR A 241 -2.85 -8.98 8.73
CA THR A 241 -4.29 -8.79 8.90
C THR A 241 -4.79 -7.40 8.50
N THR A 242 -3.84 -6.52 8.12
CA THR A 242 -4.13 -5.22 7.50
C THR A 242 -3.20 -5.00 6.30
N ALA A 243 -3.77 -4.68 5.15
CA ALA A 243 -3.06 -4.22 3.97
C ALA A 243 -3.07 -2.68 3.93
N LEU A 244 -1.89 -2.04 3.80
CA LEU A 244 -1.75 -0.60 3.58
C LEU A 244 -1.98 -0.29 2.09
N SER A 245 -3.12 -0.73 1.59
CA SER A 245 -3.52 -0.69 0.18
C SER A 245 -5.05 -0.89 0.04
N PRO A 246 -5.62 -0.59 -1.16
CA PRO A 246 -4.98 -0.08 -2.36
C PRO A 246 -4.68 1.42 -2.31
N GLN A 247 -3.75 1.85 -3.18
CA GLN A 247 -3.59 3.25 -3.52
C GLN A 247 -4.59 3.60 -4.61
N ILE A 248 -5.64 4.36 -4.25
CA ILE A 248 -6.78 4.69 -5.14
C ILE A 248 -6.80 6.16 -5.54
N ASP A 249 -5.68 6.84 -5.39
CA ASP A 249 -5.46 8.17 -5.90
C ASP A 249 -5.77 8.21 -7.40
N LEU A 250 -6.47 9.25 -7.85
CA LEU A 250 -6.68 9.49 -9.26
C LEU A 250 -5.44 10.18 -9.84
N ALA A 251 -4.63 9.45 -10.59
CA ALA A 251 -3.32 9.91 -11.07
C ALA A 251 -3.46 10.82 -12.30
N THR A 252 -3.87 12.06 -12.09
CA THR A 252 -4.09 13.05 -13.14
C THR A 252 -2.83 13.84 -13.50
N GLU A 253 -1.88 13.97 -12.56
CA GLU A 253 -0.59 14.61 -12.83
C GLU A 253 0.43 13.57 -13.34
N PRO A 254 0.80 13.59 -14.64
CA PRO A 254 1.61 12.56 -15.27
C PRO A 254 3.05 12.48 -14.75
N ARG A 255 3.57 13.56 -14.14
CA ARG A 255 4.94 13.65 -13.59
C ARG A 255 5.06 13.09 -12.18
N TRP A 256 3.95 12.75 -11.53
CA TRP A 256 3.97 12.18 -10.18
C TRP A 256 4.62 10.78 -10.17
N ASN A 257 5.68 10.61 -9.39
CA ASN A 257 6.49 9.38 -9.37
C ASN A 257 5.77 8.14 -8.80
N ARG A 258 4.62 8.31 -8.12
CA ARG A 258 3.81 7.22 -7.58
C ARG A 258 2.67 6.77 -8.52
N PHE A 259 2.68 7.23 -9.76
CA PHE A 259 1.67 6.92 -10.76
C PHE A 259 1.45 5.40 -10.92
N VAL A 260 2.55 4.61 -10.95
CA VAL A 260 2.54 3.14 -11.13
C VAL A 260 1.75 2.40 -10.05
N GLY A 261 1.71 2.91 -8.82
CA GLY A 261 0.97 2.33 -7.69
C GLY A 261 -0.53 2.65 -7.69
N THR A 262 -1.05 3.30 -8.73
CA THR A 262 -2.47 3.69 -8.87
C THR A 262 -3.18 2.90 -9.96
N PHE A 263 -4.50 3.10 -10.07
CA PHE A 263 -5.28 2.57 -11.19
C PHE A 263 -5.39 3.54 -12.38
N GLY A 264 -4.46 4.50 -12.50
CA GLY A 264 -4.39 5.47 -13.59
C GLY A 264 -5.27 6.71 -13.39
N GLU A 265 -5.50 7.43 -14.48
CA GLU A 265 -6.13 8.75 -14.46
C GLU A 265 -7.66 8.75 -14.62
N ASP A 266 -8.25 7.65 -15.12
CA ASP A 266 -9.69 7.61 -15.39
C ASP A 266 -10.52 7.35 -14.12
N PRO A 267 -11.44 8.26 -13.74
CA PRO A 267 -12.19 8.12 -12.48
C PRO A 267 -13.13 6.91 -12.47
N LYS A 268 -13.66 6.49 -13.63
CA LYS A 268 -14.58 5.36 -13.72
C LYS A 268 -13.85 4.02 -13.59
N LEU A 269 -12.69 3.92 -14.25
CA LEU A 269 -11.83 2.73 -14.15
C LEU A 269 -11.27 2.61 -12.73
N ALA A 270 -10.67 3.67 -12.19
CA ALA A 270 -10.10 3.69 -10.84
C ALA A 270 -11.14 3.35 -9.77
N THR A 271 -12.36 3.89 -9.86
CA THR A 271 -13.49 3.56 -8.97
C THR A 271 -13.86 2.07 -9.02
N ALA A 272 -13.90 1.48 -10.23
CA ALA A 272 -14.25 0.06 -10.38
C ALA A 272 -13.14 -0.85 -9.82
N MET A 273 -11.87 -0.51 -10.06
CA MET A 273 -10.71 -1.26 -9.57
C MET A 273 -10.58 -1.15 -8.04
N ALA A 274 -10.73 0.06 -7.48
CA ALA A 274 -10.72 0.30 -6.03
C ALA A 274 -11.74 -0.56 -5.30
N ARG A 275 -12.99 -0.59 -5.80
CA ARG A 275 -14.05 -1.43 -5.23
C ARG A 275 -13.68 -2.90 -5.25
N ALA A 276 -13.24 -3.40 -6.41
CA ALA A 276 -12.91 -4.81 -6.61
C ALA A 276 -11.74 -5.27 -5.72
N TYR A 277 -10.71 -4.45 -5.63
CA TYR A 277 -9.55 -4.72 -4.78
C TYR A 277 -9.96 -4.89 -3.32
N VAL A 278 -10.71 -3.93 -2.78
CA VAL A 278 -11.14 -3.94 -1.38
C VAL A 278 -12.12 -5.08 -1.11
N ASP A 279 -13.07 -5.35 -2.02
CA ASP A 279 -13.97 -6.51 -1.90
C ASP A 279 -13.19 -7.82 -1.82
N GLY A 280 -12.16 -8.00 -2.67
CA GLY A 280 -11.30 -9.18 -2.65
C GLY A 280 -10.55 -9.37 -1.34
N PHE A 281 -9.96 -8.31 -0.79
CA PHE A 281 -9.22 -8.38 0.47
C PHE A 281 -10.10 -8.60 1.70
N GLN A 282 -11.26 -7.96 1.77
CA GLN A 282 -12.08 -7.95 2.98
C GLN A 282 -13.09 -9.08 3.08
N THR A 283 -13.62 -9.57 1.96
CA THR A 283 -14.72 -10.54 1.96
C THR A 283 -14.22 -11.94 2.29
N SER A 284 -14.71 -12.51 3.38
CA SER A 284 -14.48 -13.91 3.74
C SER A 284 -15.61 -14.80 3.22
N PRO A 285 -15.33 -15.83 2.38
CA PRO A 285 -16.36 -16.78 1.91
C PRO A 285 -17.02 -17.58 3.02
N LYS A 286 -16.35 -17.73 4.15
CA LYS A 286 -16.82 -18.44 5.35
C LYS A 286 -17.06 -17.45 6.49
N SER A 287 -17.75 -16.34 6.20
CA SER A 287 -18.11 -15.39 7.25
C SER A 287 -19.08 -16.03 8.24
N ILE A 288 -18.89 -15.74 9.51
CA ILE A 288 -19.87 -16.04 10.54
C ILE A 288 -20.99 -15.02 10.42
N LYS A 289 -22.26 -15.43 10.53
CA LYS A 289 -23.42 -14.54 10.42
C LYS A 289 -23.28 -13.27 11.30
N ALA A 290 -22.65 -13.39 12.47
CA ALA A 290 -22.38 -12.28 13.38
C ALA A 290 -21.29 -11.30 12.90
N TYR A 291 -20.51 -11.63 11.85
CA TYR A 291 -19.36 -10.85 11.38
C TYR A 291 -19.61 -10.17 10.03
N GLU A 292 -20.83 -10.22 9.50
CA GLU A 292 -21.29 -9.40 8.35
C GLU A 292 -20.35 -9.44 7.14
N GLY A 293 -19.91 -10.63 6.72
CA GLY A 293 -18.97 -10.82 5.61
C GLY A 293 -17.49 -10.86 5.99
N TRP A 294 -17.16 -10.48 7.22
CA TRP A 294 -15.81 -10.60 7.76
C TRP A 294 -15.54 -12.00 8.35
N GLY A 295 -14.28 -12.36 8.49
CA GLY A 295 -13.87 -13.62 9.07
C GLY A 295 -12.37 -13.85 9.06
N ASN A 296 -11.94 -15.07 9.39
CA ASN A 296 -10.52 -15.44 9.49
C ASN A 296 -9.74 -15.46 8.15
N GLN A 297 -10.40 -15.24 7.02
CA GLN A 297 -9.77 -15.06 5.71
C GLN A 297 -9.76 -13.60 5.26
N SER A 298 -10.38 -12.70 6.02
CA SER A 298 -10.41 -11.27 5.74
C SER A 298 -9.10 -10.59 6.10
N VAL A 299 -8.72 -9.60 5.31
CA VAL A 299 -7.65 -8.65 5.60
C VAL A 299 -8.26 -7.25 5.55
N ASN A 300 -8.02 -6.43 6.55
CA ASN A 300 -8.43 -5.04 6.55
C ASN A 300 -7.75 -4.30 5.40
N ALA A 301 -8.49 -3.54 4.61
CA ALA A 301 -7.93 -2.68 3.57
C ALA A 301 -7.87 -1.23 4.08
N MET A 302 -6.67 -0.65 4.08
CA MET A 302 -6.44 0.77 4.38
C MET A 302 -6.22 1.51 3.08
N ILE A 303 -7.31 2.03 2.53
CA ILE A 303 -7.27 2.75 1.26
C ILE A 303 -6.56 4.08 1.41
N LYS A 304 -5.83 4.48 0.36
CA LYS A 304 -4.98 5.67 0.36
C LYS A 304 -4.96 6.36 -1.00
N HIS A 305 -4.74 7.67 -1.04
CA HIS A 305 -4.56 8.60 0.07
C HIS A 305 -5.67 9.66 0.05
N TRP A 306 -6.47 9.75 1.08
CA TRP A 306 -7.57 10.70 1.17
C TRP A 306 -7.07 12.16 1.31
N PRO A 307 -7.67 13.19 0.62
CA PRO A 307 -8.74 13.10 -0.39
C PRO A 307 -8.24 12.73 -1.79
N SER A 308 -6.98 12.88 -2.11
CA SER A 308 -6.20 12.36 -3.24
C SER A 308 -4.75 12.84 -3.19
N GLY A 309 -3.80 12.00 -3.60
CA GLY A 309 -2.40 12.34 -3.86
C GLY A 309 -2.13 12.68 -5.33
N GLY A 310 -3.09 12.47 -6.24
CA GLY A 310 -2.87 12.61 -7.68
C GLY A 310 -2.52 13.99 -8.20
N PRO A 311 -3.12 15.10 -7.71
CA PRO A 311 -2.92 16.43 -8.29
C PRO A 311 -1.75 17.21 -7.65
N GLU A 312 -0.59 16.59 -7.55
CA GLU A 312 0.64 17.21 -7.04
C GLU A 312 1.11 18.37 -7.91
N GLU A 313 1.43 19.52 -7.33
CA GLU A 313 1.87 20.70 -8.11
C GLU A 313 3.14 20.41 -8.90
N GLY A 314 3.00 20.29 -10.22
CA GLY A 314 4.08 19.98 -11.15
C GLY A 314 4.68 18.59 -10.91
N GLY A 315 3.93 17.65 -10.35
CA GLY A 315 4.33 16.26 -10.10
C GLY A 315 5.25 16.04 -8.90
N ARG A 316 5.40 17.03 -8.01
CA ARG A 316 6.31 16.94 -6.86
C ARG A 316 5.68 16.21 -5.71
N ASP A 317 6.33 15.12 -5.28
CA ASP A 317 5.81 14.17 -4.31
C ASP A 317 5.79 14.72 -2.86
N GLY A 318 4.67 14.51 -2.18
CA GLY A 318 4.39 14.95 -0.81
C GLY A 318 5.27 14.34 0.29
N HIS A 319 6.10 13.34 -0.02
CA HIS A 319 7.10 12.83 0.93
C HIS A 319 8.21 13.82 1.25
N PHE A 320 8.36 14.85 0.43
CA PHE A 320 9.43 15.84 0.54
C PHE A 320 8.86 17.24 0.71
N ALA A 321 9.57 18.10 1.44
CA ALA A 321 9.11 19.45 1.70
C ALA A 321 8.95 20.31 0.43
N TYR A 322 9.69 20.01 -0.65
CA TYR A 322 9.51 20.68 -1.93
C TYR A 322 8.22 20.27 -2.66
N GLY A 323 7.52 19.21 -2.22
CA GLY A 323 6.30 18.66 -2.84
C GLY A 323 5.06 18.72 -1.95
N LYS A 324 4.99 19.60 -0.95
CA LYS A 324 3.92 19.58 0.04
C LYS A 324 2.52 20.03 -0.42
N PHE A 325 2.30 20.39 -1.68
CA PHE A 325 1.01 20.93 -2.15
C PHE A 325 0.37 20.09 -3.26
N ALA A 326 -0.87 19.70 -3.04
CA ALA A 326 -1.80 19.27 -4.09
C ALA A 326 -2.64 20.49 -4.53
N VAL A 327 -2.80 20.68 -5.85
CA VAL A 327 -3.44 21.87 -6.44
C VAL A 327 -4.57 21.47 -7.38
N TYR A 328 -5.56 22.34 -7.50
CA TYR A 328 -6.80 22.05 -8.24
C TYR A 328 -7.15 23.18 -9.21
N PRO A 329 -6.28 23.48 -10.21
CA PRO A 329 -6.50 24.57 -11.15
C PRO A 329 -7.73 24.37 -12.05
N GLY A 330 -8.12 23.11 -12.30
CA GLY A 330 -9.32 22.75 -13.05
C GLY A 330 -10.62 22.76 -12.22
N ASN A 331 -10.55 23.10 -10.91
CA ASN A 331 -11.69 22.99 -9.98
C ASN A 331 -12.34 21.61 -9.92
N ASN A 332 -11.55 20.55 -10.04
CA ASN A 332 -12.02 19.17 -10.20
C ASN A 332 -11.84 18.31 -8.93
N PHE A 333 -11.75 18.94 -7.76
CA PHE A 333 -11.56 18.27 -6.47
C PHE A 333 -12.52 17.10 -6.23
N GLU A 334 -13.81 17.29 -6.52
CA GLU A 334 -14.85 16.28 -6.30
C GLU A 334 -14.65 15.00 -7.14
N THR A 335 -14.03 15.10 -8.32
CA THR A 335 -13.71 13.93 -9.14
C THR A 335 -12.68 13.03 -8.49
N HIS A 336 -11.71 13.61 -7.77
CA HIS A 336 -10.69 12.87 -7.04
C HIS A 336 -11.24 12.07 -5.86
N LEU A 337 -12.42 12.43 -5.34
CA LEU A 337 -13.08 11.71 -4.26
C LEU A 337 -13.80 10.44 -4.73
N LYS A 338 -14.12 10.29 -6.03
CA LYS A 338 -14.94 9.20 -6.55
C LYS A 338 -14.39 7.79 -6.28
N PRO A 339 -13.09 7.49 -6.44
CA PRO A 339 -12.56 6.17 -6.09
C PRO A 339 -12.83 5.78 -4.63
N PHE A 340 -12.84 6.76 -3.73
CA PHE A 340 -13.21 6.57 -2.32
C PHE A 340 -14.72 6.44 -2.15
N THR A 341 -15.48 7.48 -2.52
CA THR A 341 -16.88 7.65 -2.17
C THR A 341 -17.83 6.75 -2.95
N GLU A 342 -17.55 6.52 -4.24
CA GLU A 342 -18.33 5.64 -5.13
C GLU A 342 -17.69 4.25 -5.27
N GLY A 343 -16.41 4.10 -4.97
CA GLY A 343 -15.66 2.84 -5.03
C GLY A 343 -15.59 2.14 -3.67
N ALA A 344 -14.59 2.49 -2.89
CA ALA A 344 -14.23 1.80 -1.65
C ALA A 344 -15.20 1.98 -0.48
N PHE A 345 -16.08 3.01 -0.51
CA PHE A 345 -17.16 3.18 0.48
C PHE A 345 -18.48 2.52 0.03
N GLN A 346 -18.52 1.92 -1.15
CA GLN A 346 -19.71 1.26 -1.72
C GLN A 346 -19.34 -0.12 -2.28
N LEU A 347 -18.86 -1.01 -1.40
CA LEU A 347 -18.48 -2.38 -1.76
C LEU A 347 -19.73 -3.20 -2.11
N LYS A 348 -19.56 -4.15 -3.04
CA LYS A 348 -20.61 -5.13 -3.38
C LYS A 348 -20.74 -6.20 -2.31
N GLY A 349 -19.62 -6.60 -1.70
CA GLY A 349 -19.56 -7.59 -0.63
C GLY A 349 -20.29 -7.15 0.65
N ALA A 350 -20.46 -8.09 1.58
CA ALA A 350 -21.18 -7.84 2.83
C ALA A 350 -20.45 -6.88 3.78
N THR A 351 -19.15 -6.67 3.61
CA THR A 351 -18.34 -5.74 4.42
C THR A 351 -18.64 -4.27 4.16
N LYS A 352 -19.26 -3.94 3.03
CA LYS A 352 -19.85 -2.66 2.62
C LYS A 352 -18.89 -1.50 2.41
N LYS A 353 -17.88 -1.31 3.25
CA LYS A 353 -16.92 -0.20 3.19
C LYS A 353 -15.51 -0.68 3.49
N ALA A 354 -14.51 0.03 2.95
CA ALA A 354 -13.12 -0.13 3.38
C ALA A 354 -12.99 0.10 4.89
N SER A 355 -12.21 -0.73 5.57
CA SER A 355 -12.08 -0.73 7.04
C SER A 355 -11.23 0.41 7.59
N ALA A 356 -10.32 0.96 6.76
CA ALA A 356 -9.45 2.06 7.13
C ALA A 356 -9.19 3.00 5.95
N VAL A 357 -8.89 4.27 6.25
CA VAL A 357 -8.51 5.33 5.31
C VAL A 357 -7.24 5.99 5.81
N MET A 358 -6.31 6.26 4.90
CA MET A 358 -5.09 7.03 5.18
C MET A 358 -5.17 8.37 4.44
N PRO A 359 -5.21 9.53 5.16
CA PRO A 359 -5.05 10.84 4.56
C PRO A 359 -3.64 11.04 4.02
N TYR A 360 -3.50 11.68 2.86
CA TYR A 360 -2.21 11.96 2.26
C TYR A 360 -1.44 13.06 2.99
N TYR A 361 -0.14 13.10 2.79
CA TYR A 361 0.76 14.11 3.37
C TYR A 361 0.40 15.53 3.00
N THR A 362 0.04 15.74 1.73
CA THR A 362 -0.05 17.05 1.11
C THR A 362 -1.12 17.97 1.72
N ILE A 363 -0.90 19.24 1.51
CA ILE A 363 -1.87 20.29 1.71
C ILE A 363 -2.75 20.33 0.45
N SER A 364 -4.03 19.99 0.56
CA SER A 364 -5.03 20.24 -0.49
C SER A 364 -5.29 21.75 -0.57
N TYR A 365 -4.44 22.45 -1.34
CA TYR A 365 -4.32 23.90 -1.34
C TYR A 365 -5.63 24.60 -1.69
N GLY A 366 -6.09 25.48 -0.80
CA GLY A 366 -7.30 26.26 -0.97
C GLY A 366 -8.60 25.45 -0.94
N GLN A 367 -8.60 24.18 -0.52
CA GLN A 367 -9.82 23.36 -0.48
C GLN A 367 -10.59 23.47 0.82
N ASP A 368 -9.97 23.88 1.93
CA ASP A 368 -10.69 24.18 3.17
C ASP A 368 -11.46 25.50 3.05
N LYS A 369 -12.69 25.41 2.59
CA LYS A 369 -13.58 26.58 2.43
C LYS A 369 -14.24 27.04 3.72
N LYS A 370 -14.11 26.25 4.82
CA LYS A 370 -14.79 26.53 6.08
C LYS A 370 -13.90 27.24 7.09
N TYR A 371 -12.68 26.78 7.24
CA TYR A 371 -11.72 27.33 8.21
C TYR A 371 -10.59 28.11 7.53
N GLY A 372 -10.39 27.93 6.21
CA GLY A 372 -9.34 28.60 5.43
C GLY A 372 -7.93 28.08 5.75
N GLU A 373 -7.80 26.90 6.39
CA GLU A 373 -6.51 26.33 6.75
C GLU A 373 -5.84 25.68 5.54
N ASN A 374 -4.55 25.98 5.33
CA ASN A 374 -3.68 25.26 4.42
C ASN A 374 -2.69 24.41 5.24
N VAL A 375 -3.12 23.22 5.63
CA VAL A 375 -2.36 22.25 6.42
C VAL A 375 -2.46 20.88 5.78
N GLY A 376 -1.50 20.01 6.06
CA GLY A 376 -1.51 18.61 5.58
C GLY A 376 -2.85 17.94 5.90
N ASN A 377 -3.32 17.09 4.99
CA ASN A 377 -4.70 16.56 5.05
C ASN A 377 -5.06 15.90 6.38
N GLY A 378 -4.09 15.21 7.04
CA GLY A 378 -4.31 14.61 8.36
C GLY A 378 -4.52 15.62 9.51
N PHE A 379 -4.12 16.88 9.32
CA PHE A 379 -4.32 17.97 10.31
C PHE A 379 -5.59 18.78 10.06
N SER A 380 -6.21 18.65 8.88
CA SER A 380 -7.35 19.45 8.48
C SER A 380 -8.65 18.90 9.06
N LYS A 381 -9.28 19.67 9.96
CA LYS A 381 -10.61 19.35 10.48
C LYS A 381 -11.66 19.30 9.37
N TYR A 382 -11.54 20.18 8.37
CA TYR A 382 -12.42 20.17 7.21
C TYR A 382 -12.32 18.85 6.43
N ILE A 383 -11.11 18.46 6.04
CA ILE A 383 -10.88 17.24 5.23
C ILE A 383 -11.28 15.96 5.98
N ILE A 384 -11.02 15.87 7.29
CA ILE A 384 -11.28 14.66 8.06
C ILE A 384 -12.69 14.67 8.67
N THR A 385 -13.03 15.69 9.47
CA THR A 385 -14.32 15.70 10.18
C THR A 385 -15.47 16.14 9.28
N ASP A 386 -15.36 17.30 8.63
CA ASP A 386 -16.50 17.84 7.90
C ASP A 386 -16.76 17.06 6.61
N LEU A 387 -15.72 16.76 5.83
CA LEU A 387 -15.85 16.07 4.55
C LEU A 387 -15.96 14.55 4.74
N LEU A 388 -14.93 13.88 5.26
CA LEU A 388 -14.89 12.42 5.35
C LEU A 388 -15.93 11.86 6.32
N ARG A 389 -15.95 12.36 7.58
CA ARG A 389 -16.83 11.83 8.61
C ARG A 389 -18.29 12.25 8.42
N ASN A 390 -18.55 13.56 8.25
CA ASN A 390 -19.91 14.09 8.27
C ASN A 390 -20.57 14.02 6.89
N GLN A 391 -19.93 14.53 5.85
CA GLN A 391 -20.55 14.58 4.52
C GLN A 391 -20.66 13.19 3.90
N TYR A 392 -19.58 12.37 3.94
CA TYR A 392 -19.56 11.03 3.35
C TYR A 392 -19.86 9.89 4.34
N GLY A 393 -20.10 10.20 5.61
CA GLY A 393 -20.53 9.23 6.63
C GLY A 393 -19.53 8.09 6.85
N TYR A 394 -18.23 8.37 6.75
CA TYR A 394 -17.21 7.36 6.98
C TYR A 394 -16.96 7.15 8.47
N ASP A 395 -17.21 5.94 8.96
CA ASP A 395 -17.15 5.54 10.35
C ASP A 395 -16.00 4.56 10.69
N GLY A 396 -15.18 4.17 9.69
CA GLY A 396 -14.00 3.32 9.86
C GLY A 396 -12.81 4.04 10.48
N VAL A 397 -11.68 3.33 10.59
CA VAL A 397 -10.42 3.88 11.09
C VAL A 397 -9.87 4.93 10.14
N VAL A 398 -9.39 6.06 10.68
CA VAL A 398 -8.55 7.01 9.96
C VAL A 398 -7.16 6.97 10.59
N CYS A 399 -6.17 6.54 9.83
CA CYS A 399 -4.77 6.44 10.22
C CYS A 399 -3.96 7.49 9.45
N THR A 400 -3.13 8.27 10.11
CA THR A 400 -2.23 9.19 9.40
C THR A 400 -1.31 8.44 8.45
N ASP A 401 -0.84 9.10 7.42
CA ASP A 401 0.36 8.68 6.72
C ASP A 401 1.58 8.79 7.65
N TRP A 402 2.74 8.24 7.24
CA TRP A 402 3.89 8.01 8.14
C TRP A 402 4.65 9.29 8.47
N LEU A 403 4.89 9.48 9.77
CA LEU A 403 5.73 10.56 10.32
C LEU A 403 5.19 11.98 10.12
N ILE A 404 3.88 12.19 9.94
CA ILE A 404 3.34 13.55 9.79
C ILE A 404 3.51 14.39 11.07
N THR A 405 3.54 13.78 12.23
CA THR A 405 3.71 14.49 13.52
C THR A 405 5.17 14.70 13.91
N ALA A 406 6.12 14.08 13.19
CA ALA A 406 7.55 14.24 13.43
C ALA A 406 8.08 15.56 12.84
N ASP A 407 9.24 16.01 13.36
CA ASP A 407 9.93 17.19 12.85
C ASP A 407 10.48 16.95 11.44
N GLU A 408 10.38 17.95 10.60
CA GLU A 408 10.94 17.92 9.25
C GLU A 408 12.47 18.06 9.26
N GLY A 409 13.11 17.64 8.17
CA GLY A 409 14.57 17.74 8.01
C GLY A 409 15.01 19.17 7.64
N ALA A 410 16.28 19.44 7.87
CA ALA A 410 16.88 20.74 7.58
C ALA A 410 16.93 21.11 6.07
N LYS A 411 16.65 20.15 5.17
CA LYS A 411 16.71 20.36 3.72
C LYS A 411 15.43 19.80 3.06
N PRO A 412 14.88 20.48 2.05
CA PRO A 412 13.60 20.12 1.42
C PRO A 412 13.57 18.74 0.75
N ASP A 413 14.71 18.21 0.35
CA ASP A 413 14.88 16.94 -0.37
C ASP A 413 15.37 15.79 0.54
N VAL A 414 15.25 15.94 1.86
CA VAL A 414 15.55 14.88 2.83
C VAL A 414 14.26 14.19 3.27
N PHE A 415 14.27 12.86 3.23
CA PHE A 415 13.17 12.08 3.78
C PHE A 415 13.16 12.20 5.32
N SER A 416 12.11 12.82 5.87
CA SER A 416 12.00 13.16 7.29
C SER A 416 10.55 13.26 7.74
N GLY A 417 10.24 13.94 8.84
CA GLY A 417 8.90 14.29 9.25
C GLY A 417 8.19 15.17 8.21
N LYS A 418 6.85 15.13 8.19
CA LYS A 418 6.02 15.76 7.16
C LYS A 418 4.92 16.62 7.79
N SER A 419 5.32 17.53 8.66
CA SER A 419 4.43 18.42 9.41
C SER A 419 3.92 19.62 8.58
N TRP A 420 3.49 19.36 7.36
CA TRP A 420 3.17 20.37 6.36
C TRP A 420 2.08 21.34 6.82
N GLY A 421 2.43 22.63 6.88
CA GLY A 421 1.56 23.73 7.32
C GLY A 421 1.41 23.87 8.84
N VAL A 422 2.08 23.01 9.64
CA VAL A 422 2.09 23.02 11.11
C VAL A 422 3.50 22.87 11.69
N GLU A 423 4.51 23.24 10.92
CA GLU A 423 5.92 23.06 11.24
C GLU A 423 6.33 23.73 12.56
N LYS A 424 5.65 24.82 12.95
CA LYS A 424 5.92 25.60 14.18
C LYS A 424 5.36 24.97 15.44
N LEU A 425 4.44 24.00 15.32
CA LEU A 425 3.88 23.28 16.46
C LEU A 425 4.88 22.24 16.97
N SER A 426 4.88 21.99 18.27
CA SER A 426 5.60 20.86 18.87
C SER A 426 5.01 19.52 18.43
N VAL A 427 5.75 18.43 18.62
CA VAL A 427 5.28 17.07 18.30
C VAL A 427 3.95 16.76 19.03
N ALA A 428 3.83 17.12 20.31
CA ALA A 428 2.62 16.92 21.10
C ALA A 428 1.43 17.76 20.57
N GLU A 429 1.66 19.02 20.21
CA GLU A 429 0.62 19.88 19.61
C GLU A 429 0.16 19.36 18.26
N ARG A 430 1.05 18.80 17.45
CA ARG A 430 0.68 18.13 16.18
C ARG A 430 -0.18 16.90 16.44
N HIS A 431 0.15 16.06 17.42
CA HIS A 431 -0.69 14.94 17.83
C HIS A 431 -2.06 15.40 18.30
N TYR A 432 -2.13 16.46 19.10
CA TYR A 432 -3.39 17.06 19.54
C TYR A 432 -4.22 17.57 18.37
N LYS A 433 -3.62 18.31 17.41
CA LYS A 433 -4.33 18.81 16.23
C LYS A 433 -4.88 17.67 15.37
N VAL A 434 -4.11 16.60 15.15
CA VAL A 434 -4.54 15.38 14.43
C VAL A 434 -5.72 14.71 15.15
N LEU A 435 -5.66 14.54 16.47
CA LEU A 435 -6.75 14.01 17.28
C LEU A 435 -8.04 14.84 17.11
N MET A 436 -7.91 16.16 17.22
CA MET A 436 -9.06 17.06 17.14
C MET A 436 -9.58 17.22 15.72
N ALA A 437 -8.77 16.93 14.70
CA ALA A 437 -9.23 16.80 13.32
C ALA A 437 -10.11 15.56 13.08
N GLY A 438 -10.09 14.55 13.97
CA GLY A 438 -10.93 13.35 13.88
C GLY A 438 -10.20 12.06 13.43
N VAL A 439 -8.86 12.07 13.43
CA VAL A 439 -8.00 10.92 13.13
C VAL A 439 -7.91 9.98 14.33
N ASP A 440 -7.82 8.68 14.10
CA ASP A 440 -7.83 7.63 15.13
C ASP A 440 -6.46 7.04 15.42
N GLN A 441 -5.48 7.15 14.49
CA GLN A 441 -4.23 6.41 14.57
C GLN A 441 -3.07 7.20 13.96
N PHE A 442 -1.85 7.01 14.52
CA PHE A 442 -0.63 7.71 14.16
C PHE A 442 0.37 6.80 13.46
N GLY A 443 0.52 6.94 12.15
CA GLY A 443 1.45 6.15 11.32
C GLY A 443 2.93 6.49 11.59
N GLY A 444 3.76 5.44 11.71
CA GLY A 444 5.20 5.58 11.90
C GLY A 444 5.61 6.06 13.29
N ASN A 445 4.77 5.88 14.30
CA ASN A 445 5.03 6.33 15.67
C ASN A 445 5.09 5.13 16.65
N ASN A 446 6.23 4.97 17.33
CA ASN A 446 6.44 3.95 18.35
C ASN A 446 6.41 4.51 19.78
N ASP A 447 6.31 5.85 19.95
CA ASP A 447 6.39 6.54 21.25
C ASP A 447 5.00 6.99 21.70
N ILE A 448 4.58 6.51 22.86
CA ILE A 448 3.28 6.83 23.46
C ILE A 448 3.23 8.25 24.06
N ASN A 449 4.38 8.81 24.46
CA ASN A 449 4.41 10.05 25.25
C ASN A 449 3.75 11.25 24.55
N PRO A 450 4.00 11.54 23.25
CA PRO A 450 3.34 12.67 22.58
C PRO A 450 1.81 12.52 22.52
N VAL A 451 1.29 11.27 22.48
CA VAL A 451 -0.16 11.01 22.50
C VAL A 451 -0.75 11.29 23.88
N LEU A 452 -0.05 10.90 24.94
CA LEU A 452 -0.46 11.21 26.32
C LEU A 452 -0.36 12.69 26.63
N GLU A 453 0.67 13.39 26.15
CA GLU A 453 0.76 14.85 26.25
C GLU A 453 -0.41 15.54 25.53
N ALA A 454 -0.76 15.09 24.31
CA ALA A 454 -1.92 15.56 23.56
C ALA A 454 -3.24 15.32 24.33
N TYR A 455 -3.37 14.17 25.01
CA TYR A 455 -4.50 13.90 25.89
C TYR A 455 -4.59 14.94 27.04
N GLN A 456 -3.48 15.24 27.69
CA GLN A 456 -3.43 16.25 28.77
C GLN A 456 -3.72 17.66 28.28
N MET A 457 -3.30 18.02 27.06
CA MET A 457 -3.67 19.30 26.44
C MET A 457 -5.19 19.40 26.25
N GLY A 458 -5.81 18.34 25.73
CA GLY A 458 -7.24 18.29 25.54
C GLY A 458 -8.04 18.32 26.85
N ILE A 459 -7.53 17.70 27.93
CA ILE A 459 -8.15 17.82 29.28
C ILE A 459 -8.21 19.27 29.73
N LYS A 460 -7.14 20.04 29.55
CA LYS A 460 -7.10 21.47 29.92
C LYS A 460 -8.12 22.31 29.15
N GLU A 461 -8.38 21.95 27.89
CA GLU A 461 -9.29 22.72 27.01
C GLU A 461 -10.75 22.25 27.12
N HIS A 462 -11.00 20.93 27.21
CA HIS A 462 -12.34 20.33 27.08
C HIS A 462 -12.78 19.52 28.30
N GLY A 463 -11.89 19.25 29.24
CA GLY A 463 -12.13 18.39 30.38
C GLY A 463 -11.91 16.89 30.10
N GLU A 464 -11.64 16.14 31.19
CA GLU A 464 -11.34 14.70 31.13
C GLU A 464 -12.45 13.85 30.51
N PRO A 465 -13.75 14.03 30.83
CA PRO A 465 -14.82 13.22 30.23
C PRO A 465 -14.88 13.33 28.71
N PHE A 466 -14.61 14.49 28.14
CA PHE A 466 -14.57 14.71 26.69
C PHE A 466 -13.39 13.94 26.08
N MET A 467 -12.20 14.09 26.62
CA MET A 467 -11.01 13.43 26.09
C MET A 467 -11.05 11.91 26.27
N ARG A 468 -11.55 11.42 27.40
CA ARG A 468 -11.79 9.99 27.60
C ARG A 468 -12.72 9.43 26.52
N LYS A 469 -13.84 10.09 26.26
CA LYS A 469 -14.79 9.68 25.21
C LYS A 469 -14.15 9.73 23.81
N ARG A 470 -13.31 10.74 23.53
CA ARG A 470 -12.59 10.87 22.25
C ARG A 470 -11.64 9.69 22.03
N PHE A 471 -10.90 9.27 23.06
CA PHE A 471 -10.01 8.11 23.01
C PHE A 471 -10.80 6.80 22.87
N GLU A 472 -11.89 6.63 23.62
CA GLU A 472 -12.77 5.46 23.49
C GLU A 472 -13.34 5.30 22.08
N GLN A 473 -13.72 6.40 21.42
CA GLN A 473 -14.19 6.38 20.03
C GLN A 473 -13.14 5.83 19.07
N SER A 474 -11.89 6.28 19.19
CA SER A 474 -10.79 5.74 18.40
C SER A 474 -10.50 4.28 18.73
N ALA A 475 -10.45 3.94 20.02
CA ALA A 475 -10.22 2.56 20.47
C ALA A 475 -11.29 1.60 19.91
N VAL A 476 -12.58 1.97 19.93
CA VAL A 476 -13.67 1.15 19.37
C VAL A 476 -13.44 0.89 17.87
N ARG A 477 -13.09 1.91 17.07
CA ARG A 477 -12.83 1.74 15.62
C ARG A 477 -11.65 0.81 15.37
N LEU A 478 -10.56 0.98 16.10
CA LEU A 478 -9.36 0.14 15.98
C LEU A 478 -9.63 -1.29 16.40
N LEU A 479 -10.33 -1.50 17.51
CA LEU A 479 -10.71 -2.82 18.01
C LEU A 479 -11.66 -3.55 17.06
N LEU A 480 -12.60 -2.86 16.42
CA LEU A 480 -13.48 -3.45 15.41
C LEU A 480 -12.70 -4.17 14.31
N ASN A 481 -11.60 -3.55 13.81
CA ASN A 481 -10.76 -4.15 12.78
C ASN A 481 -10.01 -5.41 13.28
N ILE A 482 -9.67 -5.48 14.57
CA ILE A 482 -9.03 -6.65 15.19
C ILE A 482 -10.05 -7.78 15.40
N PHE A 483 -11.25 -7.45 15.88
CA PHE A 483 -12.33 -8.44 16.09
C PHE A 483 -12.85 -9.04 14.78
N ARG A 484 -13.11 -8.19 13.77
CA ARG A 484 -13.70 -8.60 12.48
C ARG A 484 -12.87 -9.65 11.74
N VAL A 485 -11.56 -9.61 11.87
CA VAL A 485 -10.64 -10.56 11.23
C VAL A 485 -10.35 -11.79 12.10
N GLY A 486 -11.00 -11.93 13.28
CA GLY A 486 -10.96 -13.12 14.15
C GLY A 486 -9.68 -13.26 14.97
N LEU A 487 -8.90 -12.19 15.19
CA LEU A 487 -7.64 -12.26 15.93
C LEU A 487 -7.83 -12.57 17.42
N PHE A 488 -8.92 -12.12 18.04
CA PHE A 488 -9.24 -12.45 19.42
C PHE A 488 -9.54 -13.93 19.62
N GLU A 489 -10.13 -14.59 18.63
CA GLU A 489 -10.39 -16.01 18.65
C GLU A 489 -9.11 -16.80 18.42
N ASN A 490 -8.47 -16.61 17.25
CA ASN A 490 -7.23 -17.30 16.92
C ASN A 490 -6.29 -16.40 16.09
N SER A 491 -5.21 -15.97 16.72
CA SER A 491 -4.14 -15.18 16.10
C SER A 491 -2.90 -16.02 15.73
N TYR A 492 -2.91 -17.33 16.01
CA TYR A 492 -1.77 -18.22 15.81
C TYR A 492 -1.82 -18.94 14.47
N LEU A 493 -0.66 -19.24 13.93
CA LEU A 493 -0.46 -19.88 12.64
C LEU A 493 0.35 -21.17 12.75
N ASP A 494 0.10 -22.10 11.85
CA ASP A 494 0.98 -23.26 11.62
C ASP A 494 1.96 -22.91 10.46
N PRO A 495 3.28 -22.82 10.72
CA PRO A 495 4.26 -22.49 9.67
C PRO A 495 4.28 -23.49 8.49
N ASN A 496 3.86 -24.74 8.70
CA ASN A 496 3.75 -25.72 7.61
C ASN A 496 2.55 -25.41 6.71
N GLU A 497 1.41 -25.01 7.28
CA GLU A 497 0.26 -24.53 6.50
C GLU A 497 0.61 -23.25 5.75
N THR A 498 1.35 -22.33 6.37
CA THR A 498 1.88 -21.12 5.71
C THR A 498 2.65 -21.46 4.46
N LYS A 499 3.64 -22.39 4.57
CA LYS A 499 4.44 -22.86 3.44
C LYS A 499 3.60 -23.49 2.33
N ALA A 500 2.50 -24.15 2.68
CA ALA A 500 1.61 -24.79 1.71
C ALA A 500 0.66 -23.79 1.01
N ILE A 501 0.39 -22.63 1.61
CA ILE A 501 -0.55 -21.61 1.09
C ILE A 501 0.18 -20.57 0.26
N VAL A 502 1.28 -19.98 0.78
CA VAL A 502 2.00 -18.91 0.11
C VAL A 502 2.67 -19.41 -1.15
N GLY A 503 2.40 -18.75 -2.27
CA GLY A 503 2.96 -19.13 -3.58
C GLY A 503 2.43 -20.44 -4.13
N LYS A 504 1.23 -20.86 -3.75
CA LYS A 504 0.60 -22.04 -4.36
C LYS A 504 0.61 -21.98 -5.88
N PRO A 505 0.76 -23.11 -6.60
CA PRO A 505 0.79 -23.12 -8.06
C PRO A 505 -0.40 -22.43 -8.73
N GLU A 506 -1.61 -22.60 -8.17
CA GLU A 506 -2.80 -21.91 -8.69
C GLU A 506 -2.78 -20.40 -8.45
N PHE A 507 -2.15 -19.90 -7.38
CA PHE A 507 -1.99 -18.47 -7.10
C PHE A 507 -0.94 -17.85 -8.01
N MET A 508 0.20 -18.55 -8.18
CA MET A 508 1.24 -18.15 -9.12
C MET A 508 0.70 -18.09 -10.55
N LYS A 509 -0.09 -19.09 -10.96
CA LYS A 509 -0.72 -19.12 -12.28
C LYS A 509 -1.70 -17.95 -12.47
N ALA A 510 -2.55 -17.67 -11.50
CA ALA A 510 -3.51 -16.56 -11.59
C ALA A 510 -2.80 -15.21 -11.77
N GLY A 511 -1.73 -14.97 -11.01
CA GLY A 511 -0.89 -13.78 -11.14
C GLY A 511 -0.21 -13.72 -12.52
N TYR A 512 0.32 -14.82 -13.01
CA TYR A 512 0.93 -14.89 -14.33
C TYR A 512 -0.07 -14.63 -15.46
N ASP A 513 -1.29 -15.20 -15.36
CA ASP A 513 -2.37 -14.95 -16.32
C ASP A 513 -2.78 -13.44 -16.32
N ALA A 514 -2.78 -12.79 -15.15
CA ALA A 514 -3.02 -11.36 -15.05
C ALA A 514 -1.90 -10.53 -15.69
N GLN A 515 -0.64 -10.92 -15.49
CA GLN A 515 0.51 -10.29 -16.13
C GLN A 515 0.39 -10.36 -17.66
N LEU A 516 0.06 -11.52 -18.23
CA LEU A 516 -0.16 -11.68 -19.67
C LEU A 516 -1.24 -10.74 -20.21
N LYS A 517 -2.32 -10.54 -19.45
CA LYS A 517 -3.43 -9.67 -19.83
C LYS A 517 -3.14 -8.17 -19.65
N SER A 518 -2.13 -7.81 -18.87
CA SER A 518 -1.74 -6.43 -18.64
C SER A 518 -0.77 -5.88 -19.68
N VAL A 519 -0.10 -6.74 -20.44
CA VAL A 519 0.88 -6.32 -21.46
C VAL A 519 0.18 -5.65 -22.64
N VAL A 520 0.59 -4.43 -22.96
CA VAL A 520 0.02 -3.61 -24.04
C VAL A 520 0.94 -3.60 -25.26
N MET A 521 0.47 -4.12 -26.39
CA MET A 521 1.16 -3.90 -27.66
C MET A 521 0.79 -2.51 -28.16
N ILE A 522 1.76 -1.59 -28.20
CA ILE A 522 1.58 -0.18 -28.54
C ILE A 522 1.82 0.05 -30.04
N LYS A 523 2.85 -0.59 -30.61
CA LYS A 523 3.20 -0.51 -32.04
C LYS A 523 3.53 -1.89 -32.59
N ASN A 524 3.10 -2.18 -33.82
CA ASN A 524 3.46 -3.41 -34.54
C ASN A 524 3.50 -3.14 -36.05
N GLN A 525 4.57 -2.48 -36.51
CA GLN A 525 4.76 -2.14 -37.92
C GLN A 525 5.10 -3.38 -38.73
N ASN A 526 4.53 -3.49 -39.92
CA ASN A 526 4.76 -4.60 -40.86
C ASN A 526 4.56 -6.01 -40.25
N LYS A 527 3.74 -6.14 -39.20
CA LYS A 527 3.54 -7.39 -38.48
C LYS A 527 4.85 -7.99 -37.95
N THR A 528 5.72 -7.14 -37.41
CA THR A 528 7.00 -7.54 -36.80
C THR A 528 6.77 -8.58 -35.68
N LEU A 529 5.74 -8.38 -34.87
CA LEU A 529 5.29 -9.35 -33.88
C LEU A 529 4.11 -10.18 -34.41
N PRO A 530 4.03 -11.47 -34.04
CA PRO A 530 4.93 -12.20 -33.17
C PRO A 530 6.22 -12.67 -33.87
N ILE A 531 7.31 -12.85 -33.10
CA ILE A 531 8.58 -13.37 -33.57
C ILE A 531 8.70 -14.85 -33.14
N ALA A 532 8.74 -15.74 -34.11
CA ALA A 532 8.82 -17.19 -33.85
C ALA A 532 10.03 -17.57 -32.98
N LYS A 533 9.87 -18.56 -32.10
CA LYS A 533 10.97 -19.12 -31.31
C LYS A 533 12.10 -19.66 -32.20
N GLY A 534 13.30 -19.74 -31.65
CA GLY A 534 14.48 -20.28 -32.34
C GLY A 534 15.22 -19.23 -33.20
N LYS A 535 14.70 -18.01 -33.33
CA LYS A 535 15.43 -16.90 -33.95
C LYS A 535 16.59 -16.43 -33.07
N THR A 536 17.57 -15.76 -33.69
CA THR A 536 18.71 -15.16 -32.98
C THR A 536 18.39 -13.71 -32.58
N VAL A 537 18.57 -13.38 -31.31
CA VAL A 537 18.27 -12.06 -30.75
C VAL A 537 19.53 -11.35 -30.26
N TYR A 538 19.62 -10.07 -30.53
CA TYR A 538 20.57 -9.16 -29.93
C TYR A 538 19.87 -8.37 -28.80
N ILE A 539 20.51 -8.31 -27.62
CA ILE A 539 20.04 -7.54 -26.47
C ILE A 539 21.19 -6.64 -26.03
N PRO A 540 21.10 -5.31 -26.18
CA PRO A 540 22.12 -4.39 -25.70
C PRO A 540 22.14 -4.35 -24.16
N LYS A 541 23.32 -4.08 -23.59
CA LYS A 541 23.42 -3.69 -22.17
C LYS A 541 22.75 -2.34 -21.97
N ARG A 542 22.10 -2.19 -20.83
CA ARG A 542 21.48 -0.93 -20.42
C ARG A 542 22.42 -0.17 -19.50
N VAL A 543 22.54 1.14 -19.72
CA VAL A 543 23.25 2.06 -18.83
C VAL A 543 22.24 2.65 -17.85
N THR A 544 22.43 2.43 -16.55
CA THR A 544 21.71 3.13 -15.50
C THR A 544 22.67 4.18 -14.93
N PRO A 545 22.39 5.47 -15.08
CA PRO A 545 23.30 6.53 -14.60
C PRO A 545 23.48 6.50 -13.08
N ALA A 546 24.60 7.03 -12.61
CA ALA A 546 24.76 7.33 -11.19
C ALA A 546 23.66 8.31 -10.73
N GLY A 547 23.15 8.12 -9.54
CA GLY A 547 22.05 8.92 -9.04
C GLY A 547 21.92 8.86 -7.53
N ILE A 548 20.79 9.35 -7.04
CA ILE A 548 20.40 9.27 -5.61
C ILE A 548 19.08 8.49 -5.55
N ASN A 549 19.02 7.47 -4.67
CA ASN A 549 17.79 6.72 -4.47
C ASN A 549 16.77 7.53 -3.66
N PHE A 550 15.56 7.00 -3.52
CA PHE A 550 14.46 7.64 -2.79
C PHE A 550 14.83 8.05 -1.34
N PHE A 551 15.72 7.32 -0.68
CA PHE A 551 16.16 7.63 0.67
C PHE A 551 17.40 8.56 0.74
N GLY A 552 17.77 9.18 -0.38
CA GLY A 552 18.90 10.11 -0.44
C GLY A 552 20.29 9.46 -0.47
N GLN A 553 20.37 8.14 -0.72
CA GLN A 553 21.64 7.42 -0.79
C GLN A 553 22.17 7.41 -2.23
N PRO A 554 23.49 7.62 -2.45
CA PRO A 554 24.08 7.58 -3.77
C PRO A 554 24.04 6.15 -4.35
N SER A 555 23.70 6.04 -5.62
CA SER A 555 23.80 4.82 -6.41
C SER A 555 24.83 5.01 -7.55
N PRO A 556 25.78 4.07 -7.73
CA PRO A 556 26.76 4.16 -8.80
C PRO A 556 26.13 3.90 -10.17
N GLU A 557 26.81 4.37 -11.23
CA GLU A 557 26.47 3.97 -12.60
C GLU A 557 26.61 2.44 -12.76
N LYS A 558 25.66 1.84 -13.50
CA LYS A 558 25.67 0.41 -13.82
C LYS A 558 25.52 0.21 -15.31
N ILE A 559 26.29 -0.72 -15.87
CA ILE A 559 26.20 -1.18 -17.24
C ILE A 559 26.03 -2.68 -17.24
N GLU A 560 24.81 -3.15 -17.39
CA GLU A 560 24.46 -4.56 -17.26
C GLU A 560 23.36 -4.98 -18.25
N TYR A 561 23.20 -6.28 -18.46
CA TYR A 561 22.02 -6.75 -19.19
C TYR A 561 20.76 -6.44 -18.39
N PRO A 562 19.72 -5.85 -19.05
CA PRO A 562 18.51 -5.42 -18.36
C PRO A 562 17.66 -6.58 -17.87
N VAL A 563 17.93 -7.80 -18.34
CA VAL A 563 17.21 -9.03 -18.01
C VAL A 563 18.18 -10.20 -17.86
N ASN A 564 17.76 -11.25 -17.17
CA ASN A 564 18.52 -12.50 -17.10
C ASN A 564 18.49 -13.20 -18.47
N LEU A 565 19.63 -13.29 -19.14
CA LEU A 565 19.75 -13.88 -20.47
C LEU A 565 19.38 -15.39 -20.51
N GLU A 566 19.46 -16.10 -19.39
CA GLU A 566 19.04 -17.53 -19.33
C GLU A 566 17.51 -17.66 -19.53
N LEU A 567 16.72 -16.65 -19.17
CA LEU A 567 15.29 -16.62 -19.48
C LEU A 567 15.06 -16.40 -20.98
N ILE A 568 15.83 -15.51 -21.60
CA ILE A 568 15.76 -15.25 -23.05
C ILE A 568 16.12 -16.51 -23.86
N LYS A 569 17.13 -17.26 -23.42
CA LYS A 569 17.60 -18.50 -24.09
C LYS A 569 16.52 -19.60 -24.14
N LYS A 570 15.48 -19.54 -23.31
CA LYS A 570 14.31 -20.43 -23.41
C LYS A 570 13.45 -20.19 -24.65
N TYR A 571 13.62 -19.04 -25.30
CA TYR A 571 12.83 -18.60 -26.45
C TYR A 571 13.68 -18.39 -27.70
N TYR A 572 14.89 -17.79 -27.57
CA TYR A 572 15.72 -17.30 -28.65
C TYR A 572 17.20 -17.64 -28.42
N THR A 573 17.96 -17.74 -29.51
CA THR A 573 19.43 -17.80 -29.41
C THR A 573 19.96 -16.40 -29.18
N VAL A 574 20.72 -16.17 -28.12
CA VAL A 574 21.28 -14.85 -27.80
C VAL A 574 22.64 -14.68 -28.48
N THR A 575 22.87 -13.54 -29.10
CA THR A 575 24.15 -13.14 -29.68
C THR A 575 24.59 -11.77 -29.17
N GLU A 576 25.90 -11.58 -28.99
CA GLU A 576 26.49 -10.27 -28.69
C GLU A 576 26.81 -9.46 -29.97
N ASP A 577 26.76 -10.09 -31.13
CA ASP A 577 27.03 -9.47 -32.44
C ASP A 577 25.69 -9.13 -33.14
N PRO A 578 25.30 -7.85 -33.25
CA PRO A 578 24.06 -7.44 -33.89
C PRO A 578 23.98 -7.86 -35.36
N ALA A 579 25.13 -8.03 -36.03
CA ALA A 579 25.16 -8.46 -37.43
C ALA A 579 24.67 -9.91 -37.61
N LYS A 580 24.81 -10.77 -36.57
CA LYS A 580 24.37 -12.17 -36.55
C LYS A 580 22.92 -12.32 -36.03
N ALA A 581 22.32 -11.30 -35.48
CA ALA A 581 20.96 -11.37 -34.98
C ALA A 581 19.93 -11.31 -36.12
N ASP A 582 18.78 -11.96 -35.93
CA ASP A 582 17.60 -11.80 -36.77
C ASP A 582 16.80 -10.56 -36.41
N PHE A 583 16.81 -10.19 -35.10
CA PHE A 583 16.13 -9.05 -34.53
C PHE A 583 16.80 -8.59 -33.22
N ALA A 584 16.42 -7.41 -32.73
CA ALA A 584 16.87 -6.93 -31.41
C ALA A 584 15.70 -6.65 -30.47
N ILE A 585 15.93 -6.80 -29.17
CA ILE A 585 15.04 -6.30 -28.10
C ILE A 585 15.81 -5.32 -27.25
N VAL A 586 15.32 -4.07 -27.19
CA VAL A 586 15.83 -3.02 -26.31
C VAL A 586 14.86 -2.85 -25.15
N PHE A 587 15.33 -3.08 -23.94
CA PHE A 587 14.55 -2.90 -22.71
C PHE A 587 14.82 -1.52 -22.13
N ILE A 588 13.77 -0.72 -21.95
CA ILE A 588 13.86 0.63 -21.39
C ILE A 588 12.86 0.81 -20.23
N LYS A 589 13.03 1.88 -19.47
CA LYS A 589 12.07 2.32 -18.44
C LYS A 589 11.51 3.69 -18.79
N SER A 590 10.27 3.98 -18.34
CA SER A 590 9.72 5.35 -18.44
C SER A 590 10.71 6.37 -17.87
N PRO A 591 11.00 7.44 -18.62
CA PRO A 591 11.88 8.50 -18.14
C PRO A 591 11.17 9.34 -17.07
N ILE A 592 11.91 9.66 -16.01
CA ILE A 592 11.49 10.61 -14.98
C ILE A 592 12.72 11.32 -14.43
N SER A 593 12.59 12.59 -14.04
CA SER A 593 13.64 13.34 -13.35
C SER A 593 13.19 13.79 -11.97
N GLY A 594 14.12 14.18 -11.11
CA GLY A 594 13.79 14.78 -9.82
C GLY A 594 13.20 16.19 -9.97
N GLY A 595 12.33 16.59 -9.06
CA GLY A 595 11.68 17.90 -9.05
C GLY A 595 12.43 18.98 -8.26
N TYR A 596 13.58 18.65 -7.64
CA TYR A 596 14.40 19.57 -6.86
C TYR A 596 15.90 19.34 -7.09
N SER A 597 16.69 20.42 -7.12
CA SER A 597 18.14 20.40 -7.32
C SER A 597 18.84 21.26 -6.29
N ARG A 598 19.68 20.63 -5.45
CA ARG A 598 20.57 21.36 -4.52
C ARG A 598 21.56 22.25 -5.27
N ALA A 599 22.09 21.76 -6.39
CA ALA A 599 23.03 22.52 -7.19
C ALA A 599 22.41 23.82 -7.76
N ASP A 600 21.15 23.79 -8.21
CA ASP A 600 20.42 24.99 -8.61
C ASP A 600 20.28 25.97 -7.43
N ARG A 601 19.94 25.45 -6.25
CA ARG A 601 19.79 26.25 -5.03
C ARG A 601 21.12 26.89 -4.59
N GLU A 602 22.21 26.15 -4.61
CA GLU A 602 23.56 26.62 -4.27
C GLU A 602 24.07 27.66 -5.29
N ALA A 603 23.62 27.56 -6.54
CA ALA A 603 23.91 28.55 -7.58
C ALA A 603 23.04 29.83 -7.50
N GLY A 604 22.18 29.96 -6.47
CA GLY A 604 21.31 31.13 -6.24
C GLY A 604 19.92 31.01 -6.87
N GLY A 605 19.56 29.84 -7.43
CA GLY A 605 18.20 29.52 -7.87
C GLY A 605 17.27 29.20 -6.69
N ASN A 606 16.02 28.90 -7.01
CA ASN A 606 15.00 28.51 -6.02
C ASN A 606 15.02 27.00 -5.70
N GLY A 607 15.89 26.19 -6.34
CA GLY A 607 15.98 24.74 -6.19
C GLY A 607 14.99 23.95 -7.03
N TYR A 608 13.86 24.52 -7.46
CA TYR A 608 12.85 23.82 -8.25
C TYR A 608 13.29 23.67 -9.70
N VAL A 609 13.22 22.44 -10.21
CA VAL A 609 13.56 22.06 -11.59
C VAL A 609 12.41 21.28 -12.22
N PRO A 610 12.29 21.24 -13.56
CA PRO A 610 11.20 20.51 -14.20
C PRO A 610 11.34 19.00 -14.00
N ILE A 611 10.22 18.30 -13.84
CA ILE A 611 10.16 16.85 -13.94
C ILE A 611 9.92 16.49 -15.40
N SER A 612 10.89 15.81 -16.02
CA SER A 612 10.86 15.44 -17.44
C SER A 612 10.32 14.02 -17.62
N LEU A 613 9.42 13.87 -18.61
CA LEU A 613 8.89 12.58 -19.08
C LEU A 613 9.44 12.21 -20.47
N GLN A 614 10.54 12.85 -20.90
CA GLN A 614 11.25 12.55 -22.14
C GLN A 614 12.68 12.08 -21.86
N LEU A 615 13.26 11.35 -22.81
CA LEU A 615 14.62 10.81 -22.71
C LEU A 615 15.68 11.90 -22.93
N LYS A 616 15.46 12.83 -23.86
CA LYS A 616 16.34 13.98 -24.06
C LYS A 616 16.26 14.97 -22.90
N ASP A 617 17.29 15.80 -22.81
CA ASP A 617 17.26 16.94 -21.90
C ASP A 617 16.04 17.82 -22.18
N TYR A 618 15.39 18.28 -21.11
CA TYR A 618 14.17 19.08 -21.21
C TYR A 618 14.35 20.44 -20.55
N THR A 619 14.08 21.50 -21.33
CA THR A 619 13.99 22.88 -20.83
C THR A 619 12.53 23.31 -20.79
N ALA A 620 12.06 23.73 -19.62
CA ALA A 620 10.65 24.03 -19.35
C ALA A 620 10.24 25.44 -19.84
N VAL A 621 10.19 25.63 -21.15
CA VAL A 621 9.83 26.93 -21.78
C VAL A 621 8.33 27.25 -21.67
N ASP A 622 7.49 26.25 -21.55
CA ASP A 622 6.03 26.37 -21.42
C ASP A 622 5.54 26.31 -19.96
N ALA A 623 6.45 26.17 -18.99
CA ALA A 623 6.08 26.10 -17.57
C ALA A 623 5.46 27.42 -17.08
N ARG A 624 4.65 27.35 -16.04
CA ARG A 624 4.07 28.53 -15.40
C ARG A 624 5.17 29.45 -14.85
N ALA A 625 5.04 30.75 -15.07
CA ALA A 625 5.93 31.75 -14.49
C ALA A 625 5.75 31.92 -12.97
N GLN A 626 4.57 31.57 -12.46
CA GLN A 626 4.23 31.57 -11.04
C GLN A 626 3.69 30.20 -10.62
N SER A 627 4.14 29.70 -9.46
CA SER A 627 3.54 28.55 -8.81
C SER A 627 2.15 28.86 -8.29
N ILE A 628 1.26 27.85 -8.24
CA ILE A 628 -0.14 28.03 -7.80
C ILE A 628 -0.22 28.30 -6.30
N ALA A 629 0.54 27.55 -5.50
CA ALA A 629 0.52 27.64 -4.04
C ALA A 629 1.61 28.58 -3.47
N ALA A 630 2.29 29.38 -4.30
CA ALA A 630 3.39 30.27 -3.93
C ALA A 630 4.62 29.56 -3.33
N GLY A 631 5.54 30.29 -2.69
CA GLY A 631 6.72 29.77 -2.03
C GLY A 631 6.42 29.17 -0.65
N ASP A 632 7.46 28.66 0.00
CA ASP A 632 7.38 28.14 1.36
C ASP A 632 8.21 28.98 2.33
N PRO A 633 7.64 30.02 2.92
CA PRO A 633 8.37 30.95 3.80
C PRO A 633 8.73 30.33 5.16
N VAL A 634 8.22 29.14 5.50
CA VAL A 634 8.58 28.45 6.75
C VAL A 634 9.94 27.77 6.61
N ILE A 635 10.15 27.08 5.49
CA ILE A 635 11.42 26.38 5.19
C ILE A 635 12.49 27.39 4.73
N ASP A 636 12.10 28.27 3.81
CA ASP A 636 12.98 29.30 3.27
C ASP A 636 12.19 30.57 2.92
N PRO A 637 12.24 31.59 3.81
CA PRO A 637 11.52 32.83 3.60
C PRO A 637 11.96 33.62 2.35
N THR A 638 13.07 33.23 1.73
CA THR A 638 13.52 33.85 0.47
C THR A 638 12.86 33.22 -0.77
N ILE A 639 12.24 32.05 -0.64
CA ILE A 639 11.52 31.40 -1.73
C ILE A 639 10.09 31.93 -1.77
N THR A 640 9.82 32.84 -2.71
CA THR A 640 8.48 33.43 -2.93
C THR A 640 7.76 32.78 -4.10
N ASN A 641 8.43 31.98 -4.93
CA ASN A 641 7.87 31.32 -6.08
C ASN A 641 8.63 29.99 -6.37
N ARG A 642 7.89 28.91 -6.63
CA ARG A 642 8.40 27.59 -6.93
C ARG A 642 8.44 27.28 -8.45
N SER A 643 8.30 28.31 -9.30
CA SER A 643 8.40 28.13 -10.73
C SER A 643 9.78 27.59 -11.15
N TYR A 644 9.77 26.74 -12.13
CA TYR A 644 10.96 26.18 -12.81
C TYR A 644 11.05 26.61 -14.28
N LEU A 645 10.33 27.67 -14.65
CA LEU A 645 10.35 28.22 -16.01
C LEU A 645 11.79 28.47 -16.49
N ASN A 646 12.09 28.06 -17.73
CA ASN A 646 13.39 28.14 -18.42
C ASN A 646 14.52 27.29 -17.77
N LYS A 647 14.27 26.47 -16.76
CA LYS A 647 15.26 25.54 -16.23
C LYS A 647 15.27 24.23 -17.01
N THR A 648 16.42 23.56 -16.97
CA THR A 648 16.66 22.29 -17.67
C THR A 648 16.83 21.15 -16.69
N SER A 649 16.26 19.98 -17.01
CA SER A 649 16.48 18.73 -16.31
C SER A 649 16.80 17.59 -17.27
N LYS A 650 17.31 16.51 -16.71
CA LYS A 650 17.68 15.28 -17.39
C LYS A 650 17.06 14.09 -16.69
N SER A 651 16.40 13.23 -17.44
CA SER A 651 15.74 12.04 -16.87
C SER A 651 16.76 10.98 -16.41
N ASN A 652 16.33 10.11 -15.49
CA ASN A 652 17.13 8.98 -15.03
C ASN A 652 17.36 7.89 -16.09
N SER A 653 16.58 7.91 -17.17
CA SER A 653 16.65 6.94 -18.28
C SER A 653 17.20 7.55 -19.58
N TYR A 654 17.83 8.72 -19.52
CA TYR A 654 18.34 9.41 -20.72
C TYR A 654 19.25 8.57 -21.64
N PRO A 655 20.05 7.58 -21.16
CA PRO A 655 20.89 6.78 -22.04
C PRO A 655 20.09 5.82 -22.92
N ASP A 656 18.84 5.50 -22.53
CA ASP A 656 18.01 4.55 -23.25
C ASP A 656 17.74 5.00 -24.70
N LEU A 657 17.62 6.31 -24.96
CA LEU A 657 17.45 6.83 -26.32
C LEU A 657 18.64 6.48 -27.22
N ASN A 658 19.87 6.72 -26.74
CA ASN A 658 21.08 6.38 -27.50
C ASN A 658 21.16 4.86 -27.72
N THR A 659 20.83 4.06 -26.71
CA THR A 659 20.79 2.60 -26.83
C THR A 659 19.81 2.14 -27.93
N ILE A 660 18.64 2.76 -28.05
CA ILE A 660 17.67 2.48 -29.13
C ILE A 660 18.26 2.84 -30.49
N LEU A 661 18.77 4.06 -30.66
CA LEU A 661 19.25 4.58 -31.94
C LEU A 661 20.50 3.83 -32.43
N GLU A 662 21.45 3.55 -31.54
CA GLU A 662 22.65 2.76 -31.84
C GLU A 662 22.29 1.30 -32.20
N THR A 663 21.35 0.69 -31.49
CA THR A 663 20.85 -0.64 -31.81
C THR A 663 20.20 -0.65 -33.21
N LYS A 664 19.32 0.33 -33.52
CA LYS A 664 18.69 0.42 -34.85
C LYS A 664 19.71 0.50 -35.94
N LYS A 665 20.74 1.35 -35.76
CA LYS A 665 21.86 1.50 -36.72
C LYS A 665 22.63 0.18 -36.87
N ALA A 666 22.99 -0.49 -35.76
CA ALA A 666 23.76 -1.73 -35.78
C ALA A 666 22.98 -2.90 -36.41
N MET A 667 21.66 -2.93 -36.24
CA MET A 667 20.79 -3.94 -36.85
C MET A 667 20.63 -3.81 -38.37
N ASN A 668 21.04 -2.72 -38.95
CA ASN A 668 21.13 -2.51 -40.39
C ASN A 668 19.87 -2.96 -41.17
N GLY A 669 18.72 -2.42 -40.81
CA GLY A 669 17.41 -2.71 -41.42
C GLY A 669 16.67 -3.94 -40.87
N LYS A 670 17.27 -4.71 -40.00
CA LYS A 670 16.59 -5.81 -39.28
C LYS A 670 15.67 -5.23 -38.19
N PRO A 671 14.61 -5.97 -37.78
CA PRO A 671 13.63 -5.49 -36.81
C PRO A 671 14.24 -5.16 -35.44
N VAL A 672 13.78 -4.04 -34.87
CA VAL A 672 14.06 -3.62 -33.49
C VAL A 672 12.77 -3.49 -32.74
N LEU A 673 12.62 -4.28 -31.68
CA LEU A 673 11.55 -4.20 -30.70
C LEU A 673 12.02 -3.41 -29.49
N VAL A 674 11.24 -2.44 -29.03
CA VAL A 674 11.43 -1.78 -27.74
C VAL A 674 10.39 -2.28 -26.75
N THR A 675 10.83 -2.72 -25.58
CA THR A 675 9.96 -3.03 -24.45
C THR A 675 10.11 -1.93 -23.40
N VAL A 676 8.99 -1.43 -22.92
CA VAL A 676 8.95 -0.31 -21.96
C VAL A 676 8.34 -0.76 -20.65
N ASN A 677 9.12 -0.71 -19.56
CA ASN A 677 8.55 -0.78 -18.21
C ASN A 677 7.93 0.60 -17.89
N ILE A 678 6.61 0.66 -17.92
CA ILE A 678 5.82 1.89 -17.77
C ILE A 678 5.49 2.14 -16.31
N SER A 679 6.15 3.12 -15.70
CA SER A 679 5.82 3.64 -14.37
C SER A 679 5.05 4.96 -14.42
N ASN A 680 5.24 5.73 -15.48
CA ASN A 680 4.61 7.03 -15.74
C ASN A 680 4.30 7.17 -17.24
N PRO A 681 3.40 8.09 -17.66
CA PRO A 681 3.33 8.52 -19.04
C PRO A 681 4.69 8.94 -19.58
N MET A 682 4.92 8.78 -20.88
CA MET A 682 6.20 9.19 -21.50
C MET A 682 6.02 9.70 -22.93
N VAL A 683 7.00 10.48 -23.39
CA VAL A 683 7.05 11.02 -24.75
C VAL A 683 7.64 9.97 -25.70
N PHE A 684 6.80 9.39 -26.56
CA PHE A 684 7.22 8.41 -27.58
C PHE A 684 7.80 9.05 -28.84
N ALA A 685 7.55 10.33 -29.09
CA ALA A 685 7.97 11.07 -30.29
C ALA A 685 9.47 11.00 -30.54
N GLU A 686 10.29 10.73 -29.53
CA GLU A 686 11.75 10.72 -29.60
C GLU A 686 12.32 9.51 -30.35
N PHE A 687 11.59 8.38 -30.37
CA PHE A 687 12.12 7.11 -30.91
C PHE A 687 11.08 6.25 -31.65
N GLU A 688 9.78 6.57 -31.57
CA GLU A 688 8.72 5.71 -32.14
C GLU A 688 8.98 5.42 -33.62
N LYS A 689 9.37 6.40 -34.40
CA LYS A 689 9.61 6.27 -35.87
C LYS A 689 10.81 5.37 -36.20
N GLU A 690 11.73 5.20 -35.29
CA GLU A 690 12.99 4.47 -35.49
C GLU A 690 12.83 2.95 -35.22
N VAL A 691 11.73 2.50 -34.63
CA VAL A 691 11.57 1.11 -34.20
C VAL A 691 10.35 0.45 -34.81
N ASP A 692 10.41 -0.88 -34.96
CA ASP A 692 9.43 -1.65 -35.71
C ASP A 692 8.26 -2.14 -34.83
N ALA A 693 8.51 -2.33 -33.53
CA ALA A 693 7.48 -2.69 -32.56
C ALA A 693 7.75 -2.08 -31.19
N ILE A 694 6.68 -1.81 -30.44
CA ILE A 694 6.74 -1.31 -29.05
C ILE A 694 5.75 -2.10 -28.22
N VAL A 695 6.22 -2.65 -27.08
CA VAL A 695 5.41 -3.34 -26.09
C VAL A 695 5.61 -2.68 -24.72
N GLY A 696 4.51 -2.21 -24.12
CA GLY A 696 4.49 -1.65 -22.77
C GLY A 696 4.10 -2.72 -21.75
N GLU A 697 4.73 -2.67 -20.58
CA GLU A 697 4.42 -3.55 -19.46
C GLU A 697 4.48 -2.78 -18.13
N PHE A 698 3.85 -3.33 -17.09
CA PHE A 698 3.63 -2.67 -15.82
C PHE A 698 4.10 -3.56 -14.66
N GLY A 699 5.40 -3.87 -14.63
CA GLY A 699 5.98 -4.74 -13.62
C GLY A 699 5.58 -6.20 -13.80
N VAL A 700 5.88 -6.78 -14.97
CA VAL A 700 5.64 -8.19 -15.24
C VAL A 700 6.93 -9.02 -15.26
N GLN A 701 6.79 -10.31 -15.09
CA GLN A 701 7.91 -11.25 -15.29
C GLN A 701 8.33 -11.27 -16.77
N VAL A 702 9.63 -11.39 -17.02
CA VAL A 702 10.20 -11.42 -18.37
C VAL A 702 9.57 -12.52 -19.24
N GLU A 703 9.25 -13.65 -18.65
CA GLU A 703 8.59 -14.77 -19.36
C GLU A 703 7.20 -14.37 -19.87
N ALA A 704 6.42 -13.58 -19.13
CA ALA A 704 5.11 -13.10 -19.59
C ALA A 704 5.26 -12.20 -20.81
N LEU A 705 6.25 -11.30 -20.79
CA LEU A 705 6.58 -10.45 -21.94
C LEU A 705 7.01 -11.30 -23.17
N LEU A 706 7.89 -12.29 -22.96
CA LEU A 706 8.37 -13.16 -24.03
C LEU A 706 7.27 -14.09 -24.59
N ASP A 707 6.30 -14.50 -23.79
CA ASP A 707 5.13 -15.25 -24.25
C ASP A 707 4.28 -14.43 -25.24
N ILE A 708 4.17 -13.10 -25.02
CA ILE A 708 3.54 -12.17 -25.97
C ILE A 708 4.43 -12.03 -27.22
N VAL A 709 5.72 -11.68 -27.05
CA VAL A 709 6.64 -11.41 -28.15
C VAL A 709 6.77 -12.64 -29.08
N SER A 710 6.78 -13.85 -28.52
CA SER A 710 6.88 -15.10 -29.29
C SER A 710 5.55 -15.55 -29.93
N GLY A 711 4.44 -14.90 -29.64
CA GLY A 711 3.11 -15.27 -30.13
C GLY A 711 2.46 -16.44 -29.42
N LYS A 712 3.01 -16.89 -28.31
CA LYS A 712 2.37 -17.92 -27.46
C LYS A 712 1.06 -17.41 -26.85
N THR A 713 0.97 -16.11 -26.59
CA THR A 713 -0.23 -15.44 -26.09
C THR A 713 -0.47 -14.18 -26.90
N GLU A 714 -1.74 -13.92 -27.27
CA GLU A 714 -2.12 -12.68 -27.95
C GLU A 714 -2.15 -11.52 -26.94
N PRO A 715 -1.55 -10.34 -27.26
CA PRO A 715 -1.61 -9.17 -26.41
C PRO A 715 -3.05 -8.67 -26.28
N SER A 716 -3.44 -8.25 -25.08
CA SER A 716 -4.80 -7.80 -24.78
C SER A 716 -4.90 -6.63 -23.80
N GLY A 717 -3.78 -6.15 -23.28
CA GLY A 717 -3.72 -5.00 -22.41
C GLY A 717 -4.10 -3.70 -23.14
N LEU A 718 -4.55 -2.73 -22.38
CA LEU A 718 -4.97 -1.40 -22.84
C LEU A 718 -4.27 -0.34 -21.99
N LEU A 719 -3.90 0.80 -22.58
CA LEU A 719 -3.28 1.91 -21.85
C LEU A 719 -4.28 2.47 -20.80
N PRO A 720 -3.96 2.46 -19.51
CA PRO A 720 -4.81 3.03 -18.47
C PRO A 720 -4.55 4.54 -18.27
N LEU A 721 -3.89 5.18 -19.23
CA LEU A 721 -3.41 6.56 -19.18
C LEU A 721 -3.15 7.09 -20.61
N GLN A 722 -3.07 8.43 -20.75
CA GLN A 722 -2.65 9.07 -21.98
C GLN A 722 -1.12 9.12 -22.08
N MET A 723 -0.56 8.88 -23.28
CA MET A 723 0.85 9.13 -23.57
C MET A 723 0.98 10.51 -24.26
N PRO A 724 1.69 11.48 -23.65
CA PRO A 724 1.69 12.85 -24.13
C PRO A 724 2.38 13.00 -25.49
N LEU A 725 1.88 13.91 -26.34
CA LEU A 725 2.51 14.30 -27.58
C LEU A 725 3.95 14.80 -27.37
N ASN A 726 4.15 15.61 -26.34
CA ASN A 726 5.44 16.21 -25.95
C ASN A 726 5.32 16.83 -24.54
N MET A 727 6.41 17.38 -24.03
CA MET A 727 6.41 18.04 -22.71
C MET A 727 5.58 19.33 -22.68
N SER A 728 5.35 20.00 -23.82
CA SER A 728 4.50 21.21 -23.87
C SER A 728 3.06 20.91 -23.46
N THR A 729 2.49 19.76 -23.89
CA THR A 729 1.14 19.38 -23.44
C THR A 729 1.12 19.00 -21.98
N VAL A 730 2.19 18.42 -21.43
CA VAL A 730 2.34 18.11 -20.00
C VAL A 730 2.35 19.39 -19.15
N GLU A 731 3.04 20.45 -19.61
CA GLU A 731 3.09 21.74 -18.89
C GLU A 731 1.76 22.51 -18.96
N LYS A 732 0.96 22.30 -19.99
CA LYS A 732 -0.32 22.99 -20.20
C LYS A 732 -1.50 22.31 -19.54
N GLN A 733 -1.36 21.05 -19.15
CA GLN A 733 -2.41 20.31 -18.46
C GLN A 733 -2.67 20.90 -17.06
N MET A 734 -3.84 20.62 -16.53
CA MET A 734 -4.24 20.97 -15.16
C MET A 734 -4.07 19.75 -14.26
N GLU A 735 -3.32 19.87 -13.19
CA GLU A 735 -2.91 18.76 -12.32
C GLU A 735 -4.10 17.90 -11.81
N ASP A 736 -5.29 18.50 -11.71
CA ASP A 736 -6.50 17.83 -11.20
C ASP A 736 -7.47 17.33 -12.28
N VAL A 737 -7.14 17.49 -13.57
CA VAL A 737 -8.05 17.14 -14.68
C VAL A 737 -7.58 15.89 -15.40
N PRO A 738 -8.39 14.80 -15.42
CA PRO A 738 -8.05 13.61 -16.20
C PRO A 738 -8.23 13.86 -17.71
N HIS A 739 -7.43 13.18 -18.53
CA HIS A 739 -7.55 13.17 -20.00
C HIS A 739 -7.45 14.55 -20.68
N ASP A 740 -6.72 15.49 -20.12
CA ASP A 740 -6.60 16.84 -20.68
C ASP A 740 -5.29 17.10 -21.44
N MET A 741 -4.41 16.11 -21.54
CA MET A 741 -3.25 16.16 -22.42
C MET A 741 -3.62 15.89 -23.88
N ILE A 742 -2.80 16.39 -24.81
CA ILE A 742 -2.85 15.97 -26.22
C ILE A 742 -2.06 14.67 -26.35
N PRO A 743 -2.70 13.53 -26.68
CA PRO A 743 -2.00 12.27 -26.81
C PRO A 743 -1.15 12.19 -28.08
N TYR A 744 -0.07 11.40 -28.02
CA TYR A 744 0.79 11.14 -29.15
C TYR A 744 0.06 10.34 -30.24
N THR A 745 0.25 10.75 -31.51
CA THR A 745 -0.22 9.98 -32.68
C THR A 745 0.99 9.42 -33.41
N ASP A 746 1.04 8.10 -33.59
CA ASP A 746 2.15 7.41 -34.22
C ASP A 746 2.19 7.59 -35.76
N SER A 747 3.25 7.05 -36.35
CA SER A 747 3.45 7.09 -37.82
C SER A 747 2.39 6.32 -38.63
N SER A 748 1.61 5.47 -38.00
CA SER A 748 0.50 4.72 -38.59
C SER A 748 -0.87 5.36 -38.34
N GLY A 749 -0.94 6.47 -37.64
CA GLY A 749 -2.19 7.16 -37.26
C GLY A 749 -2.87 6.63 -36.00
N ASN A 750 -2.22 5.75 -35.22
CA ASN A 750 -2.75 5.30 -33.95
C ASN A 750 -2.52 6.37 -32.88
N VAL A 751 -3.53 6.64 -32.07
CA VAL A 751 -3.48 7.61 -30.97
C VAL A 751 -3.22 6.86 -29.67
N TYR A 752 -2.11 7.18 -28.98
CA TYR A 752 -1.74 6.52 -27.71
C TYR A 752 -2.49 7.16 -26.53
N ASP A 753 -3.81 7.01 -26.59
CA ASP A 753 -4.76 7.57 -25.63
C ASP A 753 -5.22 6.48 -24.62
N PHE A 754 -5.91 6.89 -23.58
CA PHE A 754 -6.58 5.98 -22.63
C PHE A 754 -7.45 4.94 -23.37
N GLY A 755 -7.32 3.68 -23.03
CA GLY A 755 -8.02 2.57 -23.66
C GLY A 755 -7.43 2.07 -24.98
N PHE A 756 -6.28 2.61 -25.44
CA PHE A 756 -5.59 2.14 -26.63
C PHE A 756 -4.77 0.88 -26.37
N GLY A 757 -4.77 -0.03 -27.31
CA GLY A 757 -3.91 -1.21 -27.37
C GLY A 757 -4.15 -1.97 -28.66
N LEU A 758 -3.15 -2.74 -29.09
CA LEU A 758 -3.20 -3.57 -30.29
C LEU A 758 -3.22 -5.06 -29.94
N ASN A 759 -3.92 -5.84 -30.76
CA ASN A 759 -3.75 -7.29 -30.84
C ASN A 759 -3.27 -7.68 -32.26
N TRP A 760 -3.21 -8.97 -32.58
CA TRP A 760 -2.75 -9.43 -33.91
C TRP A 760 -3.64 -8.97 -35.07
N LYS A 761 -4.86 -8.49 -34.80
CA LYS A 761 -5.82 -8.01 -35.81
C LYS A 761 -5.84 -6.48 -35.95
N GLY A 762 -5.19 -5.75 -35.03
CA GLY A 762 -5.14 -4.29 -35.00
C GLY A 762 -5.65 -3.71 -33.68
N ILE A 763 -6.25 -2.53 -33.71
CA ILE A 763 -6.75 -1.85 -32.50
C ILE A 763 -7.82 -2.67 -31.82
N ILE A 764 -7.64 -2.90 -30.51
CA ILE A 764 -8.60 -3.61 -29.68
C ILE A 764 -9.85 -2.75 -29.51
N LYS A 765 -11.00 -3.30 -29.94
CA LYS A 765 -12.33 -2.73 -29.74
C LYS A 765 -13.24 -3.82 -29.19
N ASP A 766 -13.53 -3.79 -27.91
CA ASP A 766 -14.31 -4.81 -27.22
C ASP A 766 -15.21 -4.17 -26.13
N ALA A 767 -15.90 -5.03 -25.35
CA ALA A 767 -16.78 -4.58 -24.28
C ALA A 767 -16.06 -3.74 -23.21
N ARG A 768 -14.74 -3.94 -23.00
CA ARG A 768 -13.93 -3.19 -22.03
C ARG A 768 -13.75 -1.75 -22.52
N THR A 769 -13.32 -1.56 -23.77
CA THR A 769 -13.13 -0.24 -24.37
C THR A 769 -14.46 0.53 -24.47
N ALA A 770 -15.57 -0.17 -24.76
CA ALA A 770 -16.90 0.44 -24.77
C ALA A 770 -17.37 0.88 -23.38
N LYS A 771 -17.10 0.06 -22.35
CA LYS A 771 -17.49 0.33 -20.95
C LYS A 771 -16.83 1.57 -20.38
N TYR A 772 -15.55 1.77 -20.68
CA TYR A 772 -14.74 2.87 -20.13
C TYR A 772 -14.46 3.98 -21.15
N SER A 773 -15.23 4.03 -22.25
CA SER A 773 -15.08 5.10 -23.24
C SER A 773 -15.23 6.49 -22.62
N VAL A 774 -14.27 7.36 -22.90
CA VAL A 774 -14.33 8.79 -22.55
C VAL A 774 -15.18 9.48 -23.60
N LYS A 775 -16.27 10.12 -23.17
CA LYS A 775 -17.01 11.02 -24.07
C LYS A 775 -16.19 12.30 -24.22
N LYS A 776 -15.63 12.50 -25.41
CA LYS A 776 -14.97 13.77 -25.80
C LYS A 776 -16.00 14.86 -26.02
#